data_6d51ea1790701613137b951f6facdb6f
#
_entry.id   6d51ea1790701613137b951f6facdb6f
#
_cell.length_a   1.000
_cell.length_b   1.000
_cell.length_c   1.000
_cell.angle_alpha   90.00
_cell.angle_beta   90.00
_cell.angle_gamma   90.00
#
_symmetry.space_group_name_H-M   'P 1'
#
loop_
_entity.id
_entity.type
_entity.pdbx_description
1 polymer ?
#
loop_
_entity_poly.entity_id
_entity_poly.type
_entity_poly.pdbx_seq_one_letter_code
_entity_poly.pdbx_strand_id
1 'polypeptide(L)'
;MTEFAPPAPSGGALPAGASVPLDPISSDSRSRSDRESELTRCNGTLPPAAEAATPEGAGGEIPLRVVVVGHVDHGKSTLLGRIFFDTDALPEGKAESIRKASEAEGMPFEYAFLLDALLEEQSQNITIDTTQIPFRTERRRYTLIDAPGHTEFLKNMVTGAASADAAVLVIAASEGVREQSRRHGYLLKLLGIPQVVVAINKMDVVNYDSSVYDQVRDECAAFLKEIGLEARAYIPISAREGDNVARRATAVMPWYDGPATLEALDRLEAPRPEDDLPLRFLVQDVYRFDARRIIAGRVETGVLRVGDTLAFAPGNRSSRVAGIERWNGPTRDYAVAGESIGVTLAEQIFVERGAVASSGEDVPSTTTRLRASVFWMGPDALHQGETLKLRLATQQTEARVVRIERVIDAATLEAKDDVDRVGKNDVAELVMETSRPVAWDHAEHFPSIGRFVLVRGRRVAGGGIVTGSEAVEDQAGPVSRNIVWSDAPITVEERTRRNGHGGAVVWLTGLSGAGKSTLANAVCRDLFDRGIQTAVLDGDNLRHGLCADLGFAAADRTENIRRAAHVAALLAQTGQVVLTAFISPYRADRAAARDVAARAGVPFVEVFVDAPLEVCESRDSKGLYAKARAGEIRGFTGIDAPYETPAAPDVTLPTGDLSREDAASALREAVLARV
;
A
#
# COMPACT_ATOMS: atom_id res chain seq x y z
N MET A 1 -15.10 61.37 -2.82
CA MET A 1 -16.56 61.47 -2.99
C MET A 1 -16.99 60.12 -3.58
N THR A 2 -17.64 59.24 -2.96
CA THR A 2 -18.55 59.13 -1.83
C THR A 2 -18.35 57.75 -1.16
N GLU A 3 -18.29 57.79 0.15
CA GLU A 3 -18.29 56.64 1.04
C GLU A 3 -19.57 55.82 0.93
N PHE A 4 -19.44 54.49 1.09
CA PHE A 4 -20.53 53.66 1.60
C PHE A 4 -19.99 52.68 2.65
N ALA A 5 -20.42 52.89 3.89
CA ALA A 5 -20.21 51.99 5.04
C ALA A 5 -21.27 50.90 5.04
N PRO A 6 -20.96 49.71 5.61
CA PRO A 6 -21.95 48.62 5.79
C PRO A 6 -22.75 48.81 7.09
N PRO A 7 -24.01 48.31 7.16
CA PRO A 7 -24.85 48.41 8.36
C PRO A 7 -24.51 47.37 9.40
N ALA A 8 -24.69 47.75 10.68
CA ALA A 8 -24.55 46.93 11.89
C ALA A 8 -25.73 45.93 12.07
N PRO A 9 -25.51 44.79 12.75
CA PRO A 9 -26.57 43.82 13.02
C PRO A 9 -27.38 44.23 14.27
N SER A 10 -28.69 44.13 14.12
CA SER A 10 -29.70 44.33 15.14
C SER A 10 -29.72 43.18 16.17
N GLY A 11 -29.67 43.55 17.48
CA GLY A 11 -29.83 42.64 18.60
C GLY A 11 -31.25 42.14 18.76
N GLY A 12 -31.40 40.84 18.97
CA GLY A 12 -32.60 40.20 19.42
C GLY A 12 -32.33 39.44 20.72
N ALA A 13 -32.88 39.90 21.80
CA ALA A 13 -32.79 39.28 23.13
C ALA A 13 -33.67 38.01 23.19
N LEU A 14 -33.12 36.94 23.78
CA LEU A 14 -33.87 35.76 24.20
C LEU A 14 -34.14 35.81 25.72
N PRO A 15 -35.30 35.33 26.20
CA PRO A 15 -35.67 35.42 27.60
C PRO A 15 -35.00 34.36 28.47
N ALA A 16 -34.71 34.73 29.71
CA ALA A 16 -34.22 33.88 30.78
C ALA A 16 -35.31 32.97 31.37
N GLY A 17 -34.90 31.77 31.76
CA GLY A 17 -35.59 31.05 32.82
C GLY A 17 -36.00 29.62 32.53
N ALA A 18 -35.14 28.64 32.92
CA ALA A 18 -35.57 27.39 33.58
C ALA A 18 -34.29 26.69 34.12
N SER A 19 -34.10 26.77 35.42
CA SER A 19 -33.12 26.02 36.19
C SER A 19 -33.62 24.61 36.43
N VAL A 20 -32.85 23.58 36.04
CA VAL A 20 -33.01 22.18 36.44
C VAL A 20 -32.00 21.92 37.56
N PRO A 21 -32.38 21.30 38.68
CA PRO A 21 -31.45 21.05 39.80
C PRO A 21 -30.54 19.88 39.48
N LEU A 22 -29.23 20.04 39.72
CA LEU A 22 -28.24 18.98 39.72
C LEU A 22 -28.27 18.31 41.10
N ASP A 23 -28.63 17.04 41.17
CA ASP A 23 -28.41 16.19 42.32
C ASP A 23 -26.91 15.88 42.52
N PRO A 24 -26.42 15.82 43.77
CA PRO A 24 -25.02 15.63 44.08
C PRO A 24 -24.59 14.18 43.85
N ILE A 25 -23.53 14.00 43.08
CA ILE A 25 -22.86 12.70 42.86
C ILE A 25 -22.26 12.27 44.21
N SER A 26 -22.80 11.19 44.78
CA SER A 26 -22.21 10.52 45.95
C SER A 26 -20.89 9.87 45.56
N SER A 27 -19.85 10.17 46.30
CA SER A 27 -18.53 9.52 46.23
C SER A 27 -18.64 8.09 46.75
N ASP A 28 -18.69 7.10 45.86
CA ASP A 28 -18.58 5.69 46.23
C ASP A 28 -17.14 5.22 46.11
N SER A 29 -16.49 5.08 47.26
CA SER A 29 -15.15 4.57 47.42
C SER A 29 -15.17 3.05 47.43
N ARG A 30 -15.19 2.40 46.26
CA ARG A 30 -14.93 0.96 46.13
C ARG A 30 -13.48 0.71 45.75
N SER A 31 -12.85 -0.21 46.44
CA SER A 31 -11.45 -0.54 46.34
C SER A 31 -11.12 -1.22 44.99
N ARG A 32 -9.88 -1.12 44.58
CA ARG A 32 -9.35 -1.64 43.30
C ARG A 32 -9.53 -3.15 43.11
N SER A 33 -9.83 -3.90 44.17
CA SER A 33 -10.04 -5.37 44.16
C SER A 33 -11.40 -5.78 43.62
N ASP A 34 -12.42 -4.90 43.66
CA ASP A 34 -13.77 -5.28 43.23
C ASP A 34 -14.00 -5.09 41.73
N ARG A 35 -13.11 -4.36 41.03
CA ARG A 35 -13.17 -4.24 39.56
C ARG A 35 -12.57 -5.43 38.80
N GLU A 36 -11.69 -6.18 39.40
CA GLU A 36 -11.12 -7.38 38.79
C GLU A 36 -12.10 -8.59 38.86
N SER A 37 -13.03 -8.58 39.80
CA SER A 37 -14.02 -9.68 39.94
C SER A 37 -15.26 -9.54 39.05
N GLU A 38 -15.59 -8.35 38.54
CA GLU A 38 -16.69 -8.16 37.58
C GLU A 38 -16.30 -8.46 36.14
N LEU A 39 -15.02 -8.32 35.78
CA LEU A 39 -14.51 -8.68 34.45
C LEU A 39 -14.39 -10.20 34.22
N THR A 40 -14.53 -11.00 35.27
CA THR A 40 -14.44 -12.46 35.20
C THR A 40 -15.79 -13.17 35.07
N ARG A 41 -16.91 -12.45 35.06
CA ARG A 41 -18.26 -13.02 34.99
C ARG A 41 -18.97 -12.91 33.63
N CYS A 42 -18.31 -12.38 32.61
CA CYS A 42 -18.80 -12.41 31.24
C CYS A 42 -18.11 -13.48 30.35
N ASN A 43 -17.62 -14.56 30.96
CA ASN A 43 -17.28 -15.77 30.23
C ASN A 43 -18.54 -16.63 30.05
N GLY A 44 -19.45 -16.16 29.18
CA GLY A 44 -20.30 -17.06 28.45
C GLY A 44 -19.38 -17.90 27.58
N THR A 45 -19.29 -19.20 27.89
CA THR A 45 -18.68 -20.21 27.03
C THR A 45 -19.28 -20.08 25.64
N LEU A 46 -18.51 -19.49 24.72
CA LEU A 46 -18.71 -19.72 23.30
C LEU A 46 -18.68 -21.23 23.10
N PRO A 47 -19.66 -21.81 22.38
CA PRO A 47 -19.54 -23.21 21.97
C PRO A 47 -18.20 -23.35 21.26
N PRO A 48 -17.50 -24.48 21.43
CA PRO A 48 -16.25 -24.70 20.73
C PRO A 48 -16.53 -24.46 19.26
N ALA A 49 -15.81 -23.50 18.65
CA ALA A 49 -15.75 -23.42 17.21
C ALA A 49 -15.45 -24.83 16.75
N ALA A 50 -16.32 -25.36 15.90
CA ALA A 50 -16.09 -26.65 15.28
C ALA A 50 -14.66 -26.60 14.79
N GLU A 51 -13.80 -27.42 15.37
CA GLU A 51 -12.45 -27.65 14.88
C GLU A 51 -12.62 -28.03 13.43
N ALA A 52 -12.35 -27.06 12.55
CA ALA A 52 -12.07 -27.39 11.17
C ALA A 52 -10.84 -28.28 11.27
N ALA A 53 -11.08 -29.57 11.15
CA ALA A 53 -10.06 -30.58 11.10
C ALA A 53 -9.06 -30.15 10.04
N THR A 54 -7.89 -29.67 10.46
CA THR A 54 -6.71 -29.61 9.62
C THR A 54 -6.40 -31.06 9.23
N PRO A 55 -6.54 -31.45 7.96
CA PRO A 55 -6.04 -32.75 7.55
C PRO A 55 -4.53 -32.66 7.58
N GLU A 56 -3.90 -33.25 8.58
CA GLU A 56 -2.51 -33.65 8.51
C GLU A 56 -2.36 -34.65 7.34
N GLY A 57 -1.57 -34.25 6.35
CA GLY A 57 -1.06 -35.17 5.33
C GLY A 57 -1.83 -35.23 4.02
N ALA A 58 -1.81 -34.16 3.22
CA ALA A 58 -1.78 -34.20 1.76
C ALA A 58 -1.35 -32.81 1.30
N GLY A 59 -0.44 -32.66 0.38
CA GLY A 59 -0.11 -31.40 -0.28
C GLY A 59 -1.40 -30.74 -0.76
N GLY A 60 -1.86 -29.73 -0.02
CA GLY A 60 -3.19 -29.15 -0.22
C GLY A 60 -3.24 -28.43 -1.55
N GLU A 61 -3.98 -29.02 -2.49
CA GLU A 61 -4.28 -28.42 -3.79
C GLU A 61 -4.93 -27.05 -3.58
N ILE A 62 -4.26 -25.99 -4.04
CA ILE A 62 -4.76 -24.61 -3.92
C ILE A 62 -6.06 -24.50 -4.71
N PRO A 63 -7.19 -24.09 -4.12
CA PRO A 63 -8.44 -23.96 -4.83
C PRO A 63 -8.34 -22.86 -5.91
N LEU A 64 -8.81 -23.14 -7.12
CA LEU A 64 -8.90 -22.15 -8.19
C LEU A 64 -10.09 -21.21 -7.91
N ARG A 65 -9.82 -19.91 -7.81
CA ARG A 65 -10.86 -18.88 -7.59
C ARG A 65 -11.38 -18.41 -8.96
N VAL A 66 -12.66 -18.63 -9.22
CA VAL A 66 -13.29 -18.32 -10.50
C VAL A 66 -14.41 -17.31 -10.30
N VAL A 67 -14.31 -16.15 -10.93
CA VAL A 67 -15.39 -15.16 -10.93
C VAL A 67 -16.31 -15.38 -12.12
N VAL A 68 -17.63 -15.32 -11.88
CA VAL A 68 -18.64 -15.42 -12.94
C VAL A 68 -19.21 -14.04 -13.23
N VAL A 69 -19.04 -13.56 -14.46
CA VAL A 69 -19.45 -12.22 -14.91
C VAL A 69 -20.32 -12.30 -16.16
N GLY A 70 -21.08 -11.27 -16.43
CA GLY A 70 -21.94 -11.17 -17.61
C GLY A 70 -23.13 -10.24 -17.37
N HIS A 71 -23.88 -9.93 -18.43
CA HIS A 71 -25.05 -9.05 -18.34
C HIS A 71 -26.13 -9.60 -17.38
N VAL A 72 -27.00 -8.73 -16.89
CA VAL A 72 -28.26 -9.12 -16.20
C VAL A 72 -29.05 -10.01 -17.16
N ASP A 73 -29.71 -11.02 -16.64
CA ASP A 73 -30.52 -12.00 -17.40
C ASP A 73 -29.77 -12.93 -18.36
N HIS A 74 -28.44 -12.85 -18.45
CA HIS A 74 -27.67 -13.84 -19.24
C HIS A 74 -27.58 -15.22 -18.57
N GLY A 75 -28.17 -15.38 -17.36
CA GLY A 75 -28.31 -16.65 -16.67
C GLY A 75 -27.09 -17.06 -15.81
N LYS A 76 -26.37 -16.09 -15.24
CA LYS A 76 -25.25 -16.34 -14.30
C LYS A 76 -25.69 -17.17 -13.10
N SER A 77 -26.71 -16.70 -12.36
CA SER A 77 -27.23 -17.38 -11.15
C SER A 77 -27.78 -18.77 -11.50
N THR A 78 -28.42 -18.93 -12.67
CA THR A 78 -28.85 -20.23 -13.17
C THR A 78 -27.68 -21.17 -13.43
N LEU A 79 -26.61 -20.67 -14.06
CA LEU A 79 -25.38 -21.45 -14.31
C LEU A 79 -24.71 -21.88 -12.99
N LEU A 80 -24.59 -20.95 -12.04
CA LEU A 80 -24.03 -21.24 -10.71
C LEU A 80 -24.85 -22.29 -9.96
N GLY A 81 -26.15 -22.09 -9.86
CA GLY A 81 -27.07 -23.06 -9.24
C GLY A 81 -27.04 -24.43 -9.91
N ARG A 82 -26.88 -24.46 -11.24
CA ARG A 82 -26.73 -25.69 -12.01
C ARG A 82 -25.41 -26.39 -11.73
N ILE A 83 -24.30 -25.68 -11.70
CA ILE A 83 -22.99 -26.23 -11.30
C ILE A 83 -23.07 -26.88 -9.92
N PHE A 84 -23.64 -26.18 -8.91
CA PHE A 84 -23.77 -26.73 -7.56
C PHE A 84 -24.66 -27.97 -7.49
N PHE A 85 -25.72 -27.99 -8.29
CA PHE A 85 -26.59 -29.14 -8.38
C PHE A 85 -25.87 -30.36 -9.03
N ASP A 86 -25.18 -30.14 -10.15
CA ASP A 86 -24.50 -31.18 -10.90
C ASP A 86 -23.22 -31.72 -10.22
N THR A 87 -22.64 -30.96 -9.29
CA THR A 87 -21.42 -31.32 -8.52
C THR A 87 -21.73 -31.82 -7.11
N ASP A 88 -23.01 -31.97 -6.76
CA ASP A 88 -23.45 -32.43 -5.42
C ASP A 88 -22.88 -31.53 -4.28
N ALA A 89 -22.64 -30.25 -4.60
CA ALA A 89 -22.09 -29.28 -3.64
C ALA A 89 -23.13 -28.68 -2.69
N LEU A 90 -24.41 -29.05 -2.86
CA LEU A 90 -25.51 -28.62 -2.02
C LEU A 90 -25.63 -29.51 -0.78
N PRO A 91 -26.05 -28.97 0.40
CA PRO A 91 -26.40 -29.79 1.56
C PRO A 91 -27.50 -30.80 1.21
N GLU A 92 -27.41 -32.01 1.80
CA GLU A 92 -28.38 -33.08 1.57
C GLU A 92 -29.84 -32.61 1.77
N GLY A 93 -30.71 -32.91 0.81
CA GLY A 93 -32.14 -32.59 0.85
C GLY A 93 -32.49 -31.12 0.50
N LYS A 94 -31.49 -30.22 0.34
CA LYS A 94 -31.74 -28.81 0.07
C LYS A 94 -32.43 -28.59 -1.29
N ALA A 95 -31.93 -29.22 -2.35
CA ALA A 95 -32.52 -29.11 -3.68
C ALA A 95 -33.99 -29.58 -3.71
N GLU A 96 -34.27 -30.66 -2.98
CA GLU A 96 -35.63 -31.21 -2.89
C GLU A 96 -36.58 -30.32 -2.06
N SER A 97 -36.06 -29.69 -0.99
CA SER A 97 -36.79 -28.73 -0.18
C SER A 97 -37.20 -27.49 -0.99
N ILE A 98 -36.26 -26.94 -1.79
CA ILE A 98 -36.53 -25.76 -2.64
C ILE A 98 -37.48 -26.11 -3.77
N ARG A 99 -37.36 -27.31 -4.37
CA ARG A 99 -38.33 -27.79 -5.39
C ARG A 99 -39.72 -27.85 -4.81
N LYS A 100 -39.91 -28.44 -3.63
CA LYS A 100 -41.20 -28.52 -2.97
C LYS A 100 -41.76 -27.14 -2.61
N ALA A 101 -40.92 -26.20 -2.20
CA ALA A 101 -41.34 -24.82 -1.93
C ALA A 101 -41.83 -24.11 -3.19
N SER A 102 -41.08 -24.21 -4.32
CA SER A 102 -41.48 -23.64 -5.60
C SER A 102 -42.77 -24.24 -6.12
N GLU A 103 -42.95 -25.57 -6.02
CA GLU A 103 -44.20 -26.27 -6.40
C GLU A 103 -45.41 -25.81 -5.53
N ALA A 104 -45.18 -25.59 -4.24
CA ALA A 104 -46.24 -25.11 -3.31
C ALA A 104 -46.67 -23.66 -3.63
N GLU A 105 -45.77 -22.84 -4.17
CA GLU A 105 -46.03 -21.47 -4.61
C GLU A 105 -46.56 -21.41 -6.06
N GLY A 106 -46.65 -22.55 -6.75
CA GLY A 106 -47.07 -22.64 -8.15
C GLY A 106 -46.07 -22.06 -9.15
N MET A 107 -44.82 -21.90 -8.75
CA MET A 107 -43.78 -21.41 -9.60
C MET A 107 -42.92 -22.58 -10.21
N PRO A 108 -42.42 -22.45 -11.44
CA PRO A 108 -41.51 -23.43 -11.98
C PRO A 108 -40.20 -23.41 -11.17
N PHE A 109 -39.60 -24.59 -10.97
CA PHE A 109 -38.31 -24.69 -10.30
C PHE A 109 -37.22 -24.03 -11.13
N GLU A 110 -36.46 -23.13 -10.55
CA GLU A 110 -35.30 -22.48 -11.18
C GLU A 110 -34.06 -22.70 -10.36
N TYR A 111 -32.95 -23.05 -11.04
CA TYR A 111 -31.65 -23.26 -10.40
C TYR A 111 -31.09 -21.99 -9.70
N ALA A 112 -31.55 -20.81 -10.12
CA ALA A 112 -31.21 -19.55 -9.45
C ALA A 112 -31.64 -19.54 -7.97
N PHE A 113 -32.80 -20.14 -7.64
CA PHE A 113 -33.29 -20.24 -6.26
C PHE A 113 -32.37 -21.05 -5.34
N LEU A 114 -31.59 -21.99 -5.90
CA LEU A 114 -30.58 -22.73 -5.12
C LEU A 114 -29.47 -21.81 -4.66
N LEU A 115 -29.06 -20.87 -5.50
CA LEU A 115 -28.04 -19.88 -5.14
C LEU A 115 -28.58 -18.91 -4.08
N ASP A 116 -29.78 -18.36 -4.30
CA ASP A 116 -30.40 -17.41 -3.38
C ASP A 116 -30.57 -18.00 -1.97
N ALA A 117 -31.00 -19.25 -1.87
CA ALA A 117 -31.13 -19.96 -0.60
C ALA A 117 -29.81 -20.25 0.11
N LEU A 118 -28.72 -20.49 -0.65
CA LEU A 118 -27.36 -20.60 -0.10
C LEU A 118 -26.87 -19.25 0.43
N LEU A 119 -27.17 -18.17 -0.27
CA LEU A 119 -26.82 -16.81 0.10
C LEU A 119 -27.54 -16.36 1.37
N GLU A 120 -28.82 -16.69 1.54
CA GLU A 120 -29.58 -16.37 2.75
C GLU A 120 -29.04 -17.09 4.00
N GLU A 121 -28.63 -18.34 3.89
CA GLU A 121 -28.01 -19.08 4.99
C GLU A 121 -26.65 -18.51 5.39
N GLN A 122 -25.84 -18.07 4.44
CA GLN A 122 -24.55 -17.44 4.70
C GLN A 122 -24.70 -16.03 5.26
N SER A 123 -25.72 -15.27 4.84
CA SER A 123 -25.95 -13.88 5.30
C SER A 123 -26.38 -13.80 6.78
N GLN A 124 -26.92 -14.86 7.37
CA GLN A 124 -27.23 -14.89 8.79
C GLN A 124 -26.01 -14.93 9.71
N ASN A 125 -24.81 -15.16 9.17
CA ASN A 125 -23.60 -15.25 9.98
C ASN A 125 -22.49 -14.23 9.70
N ILE A 126 -22.38 -13.57 8.54
CA ILE A 126 -21.29 -12.56 8.28
C ILE A 126 -21.63 -11.67 7.05
N THR A 127 -21.49 -10.35 7.23
CA THR A 127 -21.15 -9.23 6.32
C THR A 127 -21.41 -9.36 4.82
N ILE A 128 -22.20 -8.44 4.29
CA ILE A 128 -22.56 -8.13 2.90
C ILE A 128 -21.30 -7.78 2.06
N ASP A 129 -20.54 -8.78 1.59
CA ASP A 129 -19.54 -8.57 0.54
C ASP A 129 -19.28 -9.89 -0.21
N THR A 130 -19.35 -9.84 -1.54
CA THR A 130 -19.04 -10.88 -2.54
C THR A 130 -19.03 -12.32 -2.02
N THR A 131 -20.06 -13.08 -2.38
CA THR A 131 -20.24 -14.44 -1.89
C THR A 131 -19.22 -15.38 -2.55
N GLN A 132 -18.43 -16.03 -1.73
CA GLN A 132 -17.49 -17.07 -2.15
C GLN A 132 -18.08 -18.44 -1.81
N ILE A 133 -18.34 -19.26 -2.82
CA ILE A 133 -18.95 -20.57 -2.64
C ILE A 133 -17.94 -21.66 -3.07
N PRO A 134 -17.49 -22.52 -2.15
CA PRO A 134 -16.59 -23.61 -2.48
C PRO A 134 -17.37 -24.75 -3.17
N PHE A 135 -16.76 -25.34 -4.20
CA PHE A 135 -17.21 -26.60 -4.78
C PHE A 135 -16.01 -27.44 -5.23
N ARG A 136 -16.27 -28.67 -5.64
CA ARG A 136 -15.23 -29.60 -6.04
C ARG A 136 -15.65 -30.41 -7.28
N THR A 137 -14.74 -30.59 -8.24
CA THR A 137 -14.81 -31.62 -9.26
C THR A 137 -13.98 -32.84 -8.81
N GLU A 138 -13.96 -33.89 -9.62
CA GLU A 138 -13.06 -35.04 -9.38
C GLU A 138 -11.57 -34.64 -9.43
N ARG A 139 -11.25 -33.53 -10.13
CA ARG A 139 -9.88 -33.11 -10.41
C ARG A 139 -9.37 -32.02 -9.50
N ARG A 140 -10.26 -31.09 -9.04
CA ARG A 140 -9.82 -29.86 -8.37
C ARG A 140 -10.87 -29.29 -7.44
N ARG A 141 -10.38 -28.50 -6.45
CA ARG A 141 -11.22 -27.62 -5.63
C ARG A 141 -11.36 -26.25 -6.30
N TYR A 142 -12.52 -25.64 -6.16
CA TYR A 142 -12.84 -24.33 -6.67
C TYR A 142 -13.46 -23.45 -5.60
N THR A 143 -13.31 -22.14 -5.77
CA THR A 143 -14.10 -21.13 -5.07
C THR A 143 -14.75 -20.26 -6.14
N LEU A 144 -16.08 -20.40 -6.31
CA LEU A 144 -16.83 -19.51 -7.20
C LEU A 144 -17.14 -18.21 -6.51
N ILE A 145 -16.93 -17.11 -7.25
CA ILE A 145 -17.20 -15.74 -6.82
C ILE A 145 -18.34 -15.24 -7.71
N ASP A 146 -19.52 -15.03 -7.10
CA ASP A 146 -20.63 -14.41 -7.82
C ASP A 146 -20.41 -12.91 -7.91
N ALA A 147 -20.39 -12.38 -9.12
CA ALA A 147 -20.27 -10.97 -9.40
C ALA A 147 -21.60 -10.39 -9.87
N PRO A 148 -22.17 -9.40 -9.13
CA PRO A 148 -23.44 -8.77 -9.51
C PRO A 148 -23.35 -8.17 -10.91
N GLY A 149 -24.35 -8.47 -11.77
CA GLY A 149 -24.40 -7.97 -13.15
C GLY A 149 -24.85 -6.55 -13.34
N HIS A 150 -25.31 -5.86 -12.28
CA HIS A 150 -25.87 -4.51 -12.37
C HIS A 150 -24.78 -3.43 -12.25
N THR A 151 -24.91 -2.36 -13.04
CA THR A 151 -23.94 -1.24 -13.06
C THR A 151 -23.73 -0.57 -11.70
N GLU A 152 -24.72 -0.59 -10.82
CA GLU A 152 -24.61 -0.05 -9.46
C GLU A 152 -23.68 -0.86 -8.55
N PHE A 153 -23.47 -2.14 -8.86
CA PHE A 153 -22.66 -3.08 -8.07
C PHE A 153 -21.27 -3.35 -8.68
N LEU A 154 -20.87 -2.62 -9.70
CA LEU A 154 -19.52 -2.75 -10.29
C LEU A 154 -18.40 -2.64 -9.25
N LYS A 155 -18.65 -1.87 -8.19
CA LYS A 155 -17.72 -1.74 -7.06
C LYS A 155 -17.51 -3.08 -6.32
N ASN A 156 -18.58 -3.82 -6.08
CA ASN A 156 -18.50 -5.13 -5.43
C ASN A 156 -17.88 -6.16 -6.37
N MET A 157 -18.16 -6.06 -7.68
CA MET A 157 -17.51 -6.87 -8.70
C MET A 157 -15.99 -6.67 -8.72
N VAL A 158 -15.51 -5.41 -8.70
CA VAL A 158 -14.07 -5.12 -8.66
C VAL A 158 -13.42 -5.72 -7.41
N THR A 159 -14.08 -5.66 -6.25
CA THR A 159 -13.56 -6.22 -5.01
C THR A 159 -13.51 -7.76 -5.05
N GLY A 160 -14.56 -8.41 -5.55
CA GLY A 160 -14.61 -9.88 -5.67
C GLY A 160 -13.69 -10.42 -6.74
N ALA A 161 -13.73 -9.84 -7.93
CA ALA A 161 -12.91 -10.27 -9.06
C ALA A 161 -11.40 -10.01 -8.83
N ALA A 162 -11.05 -9.06 -7.98
CA ALA A 162 -9.65 -8.79 -7.66
C ALA A 162 -8.90 -9.98 -7.03
N SER A 163 -9.61 -10.94 -6.45
CA SER A 163 -9.02 -12.17 -5.89
C SER A 163 -9.13 -13.38 -6.80
N ALA A 164 -9.74 -13.25 -8.00
CA ALA A 164 -9.97 -14.37 -8.91
C ALA A 164 -8.72 -14.72 -9.74
N ASP A 165 -8.53 -16.01 -9.97
CA ASP A 165 -7.45 -16.58 -10.79
C ASP A 165 -7.93 -16.81 -12.24
N ALA A 166 -9.25 -16.94 -12.42
CA ALA A 166 -9.90 -17.13 -13.72
C ALA A 166 -11.30 -16.51 -13.71
N ALA A 167 -11.88 -16.37 -14.90
CA ALA A 167 -13.23 -15.85 -15.07
C ALA A 167 -14.06 -16.70 -16.03
N VAL A 168 -15.38 -16.76 -15.77
CA VAL A 168 -16.39 -17.23 -16.73
C VAL A 168 -17.21 -16.03 -17.18
N LEU A 169 -17.11 -15.65 -18.44
CA LEU A 169 -17.92 -14.62 -19.07
C LEU A 169 -19.17 -15.26 -19.69
N VAL A 170 -20.34 -14.97 -19.14
CA VAL A 170 -21.63 -15.52 -19.59
C VAL A 170 -22.30 -14.56 -20.57
N ILE A 171 -22.64 -15.06 -21.77
CA ILE A 171 -23.30 -14.30 -22.86
C ILE A 171 -24.54 -15.08 -23.27
N ALA A 172 -25.70 -14.43 -23.39
CA ALA A 172 -26.88 -15.09 -23.92
C ALA A 172 -26.82 -15.22 -25.46
N ALA A 173 -27.03 -16.40 -26.01
CA ALA A 173 -27.01 -16.65 -27.46
C ALA A 173 -28.04 -15.80 -28.23
N SER A 174 -29.20 -15.55 -27.61
CA SER A 174 -30.28 -14.75 -28.21
C SER A 174 -29.99 -13.25 -28.26
N GLU A 175 -29.01 -12.76 -27.48
CA GLU A 175 -28.74 -11.32 -27.33
C GLU A 175 -27.36 -10.88 -27.86
N GLY A 176 -26.40 -11.82 -27.92
CA GLY A 176 -25.03 -11.52 -28.31
C GLY A 176 -24.25 -10.70 -27.31
N VAL A 177 -23.19 -10.04 -27.77
CA VAL A 177 -22.31 -9.23 -26.93
C VAL A 177 -22.92 -7.87 -26.66
N ARG A 178 -23.42 -7.66 -25.46
CA ARG A 178 -24.03 -6.40 -25.02
C ARG A 178 -23.00 -5.48 -24.38
N GLU A 179 -23.36 -4.20 -24.24
CA GLU A 179 -22.55 -3.16 -23.62
C GLU A 179 -21.97 -3.58 -22.24
N GLN A 180 -22.78 -4.17 -21.39
CA GLN A 180 -22.32 -4.63 -20.07
C GLN A 180 -21.36 -5.84 -20.20
N SER A 181 -21.53 -6.71 -21.19
CA SER A 181 -20.59 -7.82 -21.46
C SER A 181 -19.22 -7.26 -21.84
N ARG A 182 -19.19 -6.18 -22.65
CA ARG A 182 -17.96 -5.45 -23.01
C ARG A 182 -17.31 -4.82 -21.78
N ARG A 183 -18.09 -4.14 -20.93
CA ARG A 183 -17.58 -3.59 -19.67
C ARG A 183 -16.98 -4.66 -18.76
N HIS A 184 -17.64 -5.79 -18.60
CA HIS A 184 -17.12 -6.90 -17.80
C HIS A 184 -15.81 -7.45 -18.38
N GLY A 185 -15.72 -7.66 -19.68
CA GLY A 185 -14.49 -8.09 -20.36
C GLY A 185 -13.35 -7.13 -20.11
N TYR A 186 -13.61 -5.81 -20.23
CA TYR A 186 -12.61 -4.79 -19.96
C TYR A 186 -12.16 -4.78 -18.49
N LEU A 187 -13.09 -4.94 -17.54
CA LEU A 187 -12.75 -5.04 -16.12
C LEU A 187 -11.92 -6.28 -15.79
N LEU A 188 -12.19 -7.43 -16.44
CA LEU A 188 -11.34 -8.62 -16.30
C LEU A 188 -9.90 -8.33 -16.76
N LYS A 189 -9.75 -7.61 -17.88
CA LYS A 189 -8.43 -7.15 -18.36
C LYS A 189 -7.77 -6.22 -17.35
N LEU A 190 -8.49 -5.20 -16.87
CA LEU A 190 -8.01 -4.22 -15.91
C LEU A 190 -7.57 -4.88 -14.59
N LEU A 191 -8.30 -5.91 -14.15
CA LEU A 191 -7.97 -6.65 -12.93
C LEU A 191 -6.84 -7.68 -13.14
N GLY A 192 -6.33 -7.81 -14.38
CA GLY A 192 -5.24 -8.71 -14.71
C GLY A 192 -5.64 -10.18 -14.54
N ILE A 193 -6.88 -10.57 -14.87
CA ILE A 193 -7.33 -11.96 -14.83
C ILE A 193 -6.91 -12.65 -16.14
N PRO A 194 -5.94 -13.59 -16.10
CA PRO A 194 -5.29 -14.06 -17.32
C PRO A 194 -6.08 -15.14 -18.05
N GLN A 195 -7.00 -15.82 -17.37
CA GLN A 195 -7.70 -16.97 -17.89
C GLN A 195 -9.20 -16.72 -17.95
N VAL A 196 -9.76 -16.67 -19.16
CA VAL A 196 -11.18 -16.42 -19.40
C VAL A 196 -11.79 -17.59 -20.17
N VAL A 197 -12.91 -18.10 -19.68
CA VAL A 197 -13.80 -19.04 -20.38
C VAL A 197 -15.07 -18.30 -20.74
N VAL A 198 -15.54 -18.40 -21.98
CA VAL A 198 -16.79 -17.79 -22.43
C VAL A 198 -17.88 -18.86 -22.49
N ALA A 199 -18.95 -18.66 -21.74
CA ALA A 199 -20.15 -19.53 -21.78
C ALA A 199 -21.26 -18.83 -22.58
N ILE A 200 -21.55 -19.33 -23.77
CA ILE A 200 -22.65 -18.83 -24.62
C ILE A 200 -23.92 -19.58 -24.20
N ASN A 201 -24.67 -18.93 -23.31
CA ASN A 201 -25.83 -19.53 -22.64
C ASN A 201 -27.14 -19.33 -23.39
N LYS A 202 -28.21 -20.01 -22.94
CA LYS A 202 -29.55 -19.97 -23.53
C LYS A 202 -29.60 -20.54 -24.97
N MET A 203 -28.79 -21.56 -25.26
CA MET A 203 -28.81 -22.24 -26.56
C MET A 203 -30.16 -22.92 -26.83
N ASP A 204 -30.89 -23.34 -25.77
CA ASP A 204 -32.25 -23.86 -25.85
C ASP A 204 -33.23 -22.83 -26.47
N VAL A 205 -33.08 -21.55 -26.17
CA VAL A 205 -33.95 -20.47 -26.71
C VAL A 205 -33.75 -20.29 -28.23
N VAL A 206 -32.56 -20.57 -28.73
CA VAL A 206 -32.22 -20.46 -30.16
C VAL A 206 -32.20 -21.82 -30.85
N ASN A 207 -32.89 -22.83 -30.27
CA ASN A 207 -33.00 -24.20 -30.82
C ASN A 207 -31.64 -24.86 -31.11
N TYR A 208 -30.61 -24.55 -30.33
CA TYR A 208 -29.24 -25.11 -30.47
C TYR A 208 -28.60 -24.85 -31.83
N ASP A 209 -28.96 -23.75 -32.48
CA ASP A 209 -28.46 -23.41 -33.83
C ASP A 209 -26.97 -23.06 -33.78
N SER A 210 -26.17 -23.84 -34.55
CA SER A 210 -24.73 -23.65 -34.66
C SER A 210 -24.35 -22.31 -35.29
N SER A 211 -25.15 -21.77 -36.20
CA SER A 211 -24.87 -20.49 -36.86
C SER A 211 -24.97 -19.31 -35.89
N VAL A 212 -25.93 -19.35 -34.97
CA VAL A 212 -26.07 -18.34 -33.90
C VAL A 212 -24.87 -18.43 -32.93
N TYR A 213 -24.48 -19.66 -32.57
CA TYR A 213 -23.29 -19.84 -31.75
C TYR A 213 -22.05 -19.28 -32.42
N ASP A 214 -21.79 -19.62 -33.69
CA ASP A 214 -20.61 -19.15 -34.41
C ASP A 214 -20.58 -17.62 -34.51
N GLN A 215 -21.71 -16.98 -34.80
CA GLN A 215 -21.81 -15.53 -34.84
C GLN A 215 -21.45 -14.88 -33.49
N VAL A 216 -22.04 -15.36 -32.39
CA VAL A 216 -21.78 -14.79 -31.02
C VAL A 216 -20.35 -15.08 -30.58
N ARG A 217 -19.81 -16.27 -30.88
CA ARG A 217 -18.41 -16.62 -30.64
C ARG A 217 -17.47 -15.66 -31.35
N ASP A 218 -17.67 -15.43 -32.64
CA ASP A 218 -16.78 -14.61 -33.46
C ASP A 218 -16.84 -13.13 -33.04
N GLU A 219 -18.04 -12.64 -32.73
CA GLU A 219 -18.22 -11.28 -32.16
C GLU A 219 -17.48 -11.16 -30.84
N CYS A 220 -17.62 -12.13 -29.93
CA CYS A 220 -16.96 -12.12 -28.64
C CYS A 220 -15.44 -12.25 -28.77
N ALA A 221 -14.96 -13.11 -29.67
CA ALA A 221 -13.53 -13.28 -29.91
C ALA A 221 -12.89 -12.03 -30.48
N ALA A 222 -13.56 -11.35 -31.43
CA ALA A 222 -13.09 -10.07 -31.94
C ALA A 222 -12.98 -9.00 -30.85
N PHE A 223 -14.01 -8.89 -30.02
CA PHE A 223 -14.02 -7.96 -28.88
C PHE A 223 -12.91 -8.26 -27.86
N LEU A 224 -12.77 -9.50 -27.41
CA LEU A 224 -11.74 -9.87 -26.43
C LEU A 224 -10.33 -9.62 -26.99
N LYS A 225 -10.10 -9.91 -28.27
CA LYS A 225 -8.84 -9.64 -28.95
C LYS A 225 -8.52 -8.13 -29.01
N GLU A 226 -9.53 -7.29 -29.27
CA GLU A 226 -9.39 -5.83 -29.29
C GLU A 226 -8.89 -5.28 -27.95
N ILE A 227 -9.39 -5.82 -26.85
CA ILE A 227 -8.94 -5.44 -25.49
C ILE A 227 -7.67 -6.19 -25.04
N GLY A 228 -7.09 -7.05 -25.88
CA GLY A 228 -5.89 -7.82 -25.56
C GLY A 228 -6.12 -8.96 -24.56
N LEU A 229 -7.29 -9.57 -24.58
CA LEU A 229 -7.62 -10.82 -23.88
C LEU A 229 -7.87 -11.93 -24.92
N GLU A 230 -7.58 -13.16 -24.51
CA GLU A 230 -7.88 -14.35 -25.28
C GLU A 230 -8.63 -15.36 -24.41
N ALA A 231 -9.79 -15.83 -24.89
CA ALA A 231 -10.54 -16.84 -24.17
C ALA A 231 -9.93 -18.24 -24.39
N ARG A 232 -9.83 -19.01 -23.31
CA ARG A 232 -9.33 -20.39 -23.32
C ARG A 232 -10.32 -21.34 -23.97
N ALA A 233 -11.63 -21.06 -23.92
CA ALA A 233 -12.70 -21.81 -24.54
C ALA A 233 -13.94 -20.93 -24.75
N TYR A 234 -14.70 -21.26 -25.80
CA TYR A 234 -16.06 -20.78 -26.05
C TYR A 234 -17.01 -22.00 -26.01
N ILE A 235 -17.98 -21.99 -25.12
CA ILE A 235 -18.79 -23.16 -24.80
C ILE A 235 -20.27 -22.79 -24.98
N PRO A 236 -20.96 -23.44 -25.94
CA PRO A 236 -22.42 -23.31 -26.08
C PRO A 236 -23.09 -24.11 -24.96
N ILE A 237 -23.90 -23.45 -24.12
CA ILE A 237 -24.56 -24.08 -22.98
C ILE A 237 -26.05 -23.76 -22.92
N SER A 238 -26.83 -24.65 -22.31
CA SER A 238 -28.09 -24.30 -21.66
C SER A 238 -27.96 -24.54 -20.17
N ALA A 239 -27.78 -23.45 -19.38
CA ALA A 239 -27.71 -23.57 -17.93
C ALA A 239 -28.99 -24.14 -17.32
N ARG A 240 -30.13 -23.90 -17.95
CA ARG A 240 -31.44 -24.39 -17.53
C ARG A 240 -31.55 -25.92 -17.72
N GLU A 241 -31.21 -26.43 -18.91
CA GLU A 241 -31.29 -27.86 -19.23
C GLU A 241 -30.06 -28.63 -18.76
N GLY A 242 -28.94 -27.95 -18.49
CA GLY A 242 -27.64 -28.51 -18.07
C GLY A 242 -26.75 -28.93 -19.20
N ASP A 243 -27.12 -28.59 -20.44
CA ASP A 243 -26.38 -28.95 -21.63
C ASP A 243 -25.00 -28.27 -21.66
N ASN A 244 -23.94 -29.06 -21.82
CA ASN A 244 -22.55 -28.64 -21.80
C ASN A 244 -22.11 -27.88 -20.51
N VAL A 245 -22.84 -28.06 -19.41
CA VAL A 245 -22.42 -27.51 -18.09
C VAL A 245 -21.45 -28.48 -17.41
N ALA A 246 -21.93 -29.60 -16.87
CA ALA A 246 -21.10 -30.64 -16.26
C ALA A 246 -20.60 -31.67 -17.26
N ARG A 247 -21.42 -32.03 -18.26
CA ARG A 247 -21.13 -33.03 -19.25
C ARG A 247 -21.49 -32.53 -20.64
N ARG A 248 -20.83 -33.11 -21.68
CA ARG A 248 -21.11 -32.78 -23.07
C ARG A 248 -22.50 -33.24 -23.48
N ALA A 249 -23.26 -32.35 -24.11
CA ALA A 249 -24.62 -32.60 -24.61
C ALA A 249 -24.62 -32.98 -26.11
N THR A 250 -23.98 -34.08 -26.44
CA THR A 250 -23.81 -34.54 -27.84
C THR A 250 -25.12 -34.88 -28.57
N ALA A 251 -26.20 -35.12 -27.82
CA ALA A 251 -27.51 -35.43 -28.41
C ALA A 251 -28.17 -34.17 -29.01
N VAL A 252 -28.05 -33.00 -28.38
CA VAL A 252 -28.69 -31.76 -28.85
C VAL A 252 -27.72 -30.83 -29.58
N MET A 253 -26.42 -30.94 -29.30
CA MET A 253 -25.34 -30.19 -29.97
C MET A 253 -24.26 -31.13 -30.56
N PRO A 254 -24.61 -32.00 -31.53
CA PRO A 254 -23.63 -32.93 -32.14
C PRO A 254 -22.52 -32.21 -32.91
N TRP A 255 -22.73 -30.96 -33.28
CA TRP A 255 -21.78 -30.12 -34.02
C TRP A 255 -20.70 -29.52 -33.13
N TYR A 256 -20.85 -29.60 -31.81
CA TYR A 256 -19.86 -29.02 -30.86
C TYR A 256 -18.89 -30.10 -30.36
N ASP A 257 -17.61 -29.94 -30.66
CA ASP A 257 -16.55 -30.89 -30.29
C ASP A 257 -15.70 -30.43 -29.08
N GLY A 258 -15.97 -29.23 -28.55
CA GLY A 258 -15.25 -28.67 -27.43
C GLY A 258 -15.60 -29.30 -26.07
N PRO A 259 -15.00 -28.84 -24.99
CA PRO A 259 -15.24 -29.31 -23.62
C PRO A 259 -16.58 -28.81 -23.06
N ALA A 260 -17.13 -29.50 -22.07
CA ALA A 260 -18.15 -28.95 -21.19
C ALA A 260 -17.54 -27.86 -20.25
N THR A 261 -18.39 -27.06 -19.57
CA THR A 261 -17.93 -25.93 -18.75
C THR A 261 -17.01 -26.39 -17.62
N LEU A 262 -17.40 -27.40 -16.84
CA LEU A 262 -16.55 -27.95 -15.78
C LEU A 262 -15.24 -28.53 -16.31
N GLU A 263 -15.32 -29.22 -17.46
CA GLU A 263 -14.13 -29.79 -18.13
C GLU A 263 -13.17 -28.67 -18.59
N ALA A 264 -13.70 -27.54 -19.08
CA ALA A 264 -12.90 -26.39 -19.47
C ALA A 264 -12.24 -25.74 -18.25
N LEU A 265 -12.96 -25.62 -17.13
CA LEU A 265 -12.40 -25.12 -15.87
C LEU A 265 -11.28 -26.05 -15.35
N ASP A 266 -11.46 -27.38 -15.44
CA ASP A 266 -10.44 -28.36 -15.04
C ASP A 266 -9.16 -28.33 -15.91
N ARG A 267 -9.22 -27.72 -17.10
CA ARG A 267 -8.08 -27.54 -18.01
C ARG A 267 -7.33 -26.22 -17.75
N LEU A 268 -7.87 -25.31 -16.94
CA LEU A 268 -7.20 -24.07 -16.60
C LEU A 268 -5.93 -24.35 -15.77
N GLU A 269 -4.95 -23.51 -15.93
CA GLU A 269 -3.72 -23.57 -15.16
C GLU A 269 -4.00 -23.34 -13.65
N ALA A 270 -3.39 -24.16 -12.80
CA ALA A 270 -3.46 -23.93 -11.37
C ALA A 270 -2.74 -22.61 -11.03
N PRO A 271 -3.23 -21.85 -10.03
CA PRO A 271 -2.46 -20.74 -9.51
C PRO A 271 -1.11 -21.26 -9.02
N ARG A 272 -0.05 -20.52 -9.31
CA ARG A 272 1.28 -20.87 -8.78
C ARG A 272 1.22 -20.80 -7.26
N PRO A 273 1.86 -21.74 -6.54
CA PRO A 273 2.01 -21.59 -5.10
C PRO A 273 2.64 -20.25 -4.80
N GLU A 274 2.02 -19.47 -3.94
CA GLU A 274 2.54 -18.15 -3.55
C GLU A 274 3.91 -18.26 -2.87
N ASP A 275 4.22 -19.44 -2.31
CA ASP A 275 5.52 -19.76 -1.69
C ASP A 275 6.68 -19.88 -2.73
N ASP A 276 6.38 -20.20 -3.99
CA ASP A 276 7.38 -20.33 -5.06
C ASP A 276 7.71 -18.98 -5.73
N LEU A 277 7.00 -17.92 -5.36
CA LEU A 277 7.25 -16.57 -5.85
C LEU A 277 8.36 -15.89 -5.03
N PRO A 278 9.01 -14.85 -5.56
CA PRO A 278 9.92 -14.02 -4.77
C PRO A 278 9.24 -13.46 -3.51
N LEU A 279 10.01 -13.36 -2.43
CA LEU A 279 9.49 -12.89 -1.15
C LEU A 279 8.97 -11.45 -1.24
N ARG A 280 7.73 -11.27 -0.79
CA ARG A 280 7.14 -9.96 -0.48
C ARG A 280 6.52 -10.00 0.91
N PHE A 281 7.11 -9.25 1.84
CA PHE A 281 6.60 -9.09 3.19
C PHE A 281 6.08 -7.66 3.36
N LEU A 282 4.77 -7.52 3.55
CA LEU A 282 4.10 -6.22 3.65
C LEU A 282 4.09 -5.75 5.11
N VAL A 283 4.81 -4.68 5.39
CA VAL A 283 4.87 -4.10 6.74
C VAL A 283 3.55 -3.39 7.07
N GLN A 284 2.89 -3.86 8.10
CA GLN A 284 1.64 -3.29 8.58
C GLN A 284 1.86 -2.28 9.70
N ASP A 285 2.78 -2.58 10.62
CA ASP A 285 3.15 -1.67 11.71
C ASP A 285 4.49 -2.09 12.34
N VAL A 286 5.04 -1.23 13.20
CA VAL A 286 6.25 -1.52 13.97
C VAL A 286 5.95 -1.32 15.44
N TYR A 287 6.04 -2.40 16.22
CA TYR A 287 5.74 -2.41 17.64
C TYR A 287 7.01 -2.51 18.49
N ARG A 288 6.94 -1.95 19.67
CA ARG A 288 7.95 -2.12 20.70
C ARG A 288 7.26 -2.58 21.99
N PHE A 289 7.40 -3.84 22.30
CA PHE A 289 6.84 -4.42 23.54
C PHE A 289 7.82 -4.44 24.71
N ASP A 290 9.10 -4.56 24.39
CA ASP A 290 10.22 -4.57 25.35
C ASP A 290 11.43 -3.81 24.73
N ALA A 291 12.65 -4.29 24.92
CA ALA A 291 13.83 -3.77 24.23
C ALA A 291 13.84 -4.08 22.72
N ARG A 292 13.01 -5.04 22.25
CA ARG A 292 12.97 -5.47 20.85
C ARG A 292 11.99 -4.63 20.03
N ARG A 293 12.35 -4.36 18.79
CA ARG A 293 11.44 -3.86 17.76
C ARG A 293 10.91 -5.03 16.97
N ILE A 294 9.60 -5.15 16.88
CA ILE A 294 8.90 -6.17 16.10
C ILE A 294 8.23 -5.48 14.91
N ILE A 295 8.69 -5.81 13.72
CA ILE A 295 8.10 -5.35 12.47
C ILE A 295 6.98 -6.33 12.14
N ALA A 296 5.74 -5.93 12.40
CA ALA A 296 4.58 -6.75 12.14
C ALA A 296 4.11 -6.58 10.70
N GLY A 297 3.75 -7.68 10.06
CA GLY A 297 3.30 -7.69 8.68
C GLY A 297 2.79 -9.04 8.23
N ARG A 298 2.57 -9.15 6.93
CA ARG A 298 2.13 -10.37 6.27
C ARG A 298 3.12 -10.79 5.19
N VAL A 299 3.47 -12.05 5.16
CA VAL A 299 4.15 -12.67 4.02
C VAL A 299 3.10 -12.83 2.92
N GLU A 300 3.22 -12.04 1.88
CA GLU A 300 2.28 -12.07 0.76
C GLU A 300 2.68 -13.13 -0.26
N THR A 301 3.97 -13.24 -0.54
CA THR A 301 4.55 -14.25 -1.42
C THR A 301 5.91 -14.70 -0.91
N GLY A 302 6.33 -15.88 -1.33
CA GLY A 302 7.62 -16.45 -0.99
C GLY A 302 7.71 -17.01 0.43
N VAL A 303 8.90 -17.39 0.81
CA VAL A 303 9.22 -17.93 2.13
C VAL A 303 10.25 -17.05 2.79
N LEU A 304 9.96 -16.59 4.00
CA LEU A 304 10.87 -15.81 4.82
C LEU A 304 11.52 -16.71 5.88
N ARG A 305 12.84 -16.63 6.02
CA ARG A 305 13.62 -17.43 6.97
C ARG A 305 14.44 -16.57 7.92
N VAL A 306 14.66 -17.07 9.11
CA VAL A 306 15.66 -16.49 10.02
C VAL A 306 17.05 -16.57 9.36
N GLY A 307 17.77 -15.44 9.35
CA GLY A 307 19.06 -15.30 8.67
C GLY A 307 18.98 -14.65 7.29
N ASP A 308 17.82 -14.58 6.67
CA ASP A 308 17.63 -13.90 5.39
C ASP A 308 17.96 -12.40 5.52
N THR A 309 18.53 -11.84 4.46
CA THR A 309 18.71 -10.38 4.36
C THR A 309 17.50 -9.78 3.67
N LEU A 310 16.77 -8.93 4.39
CA LEU A 310 15.60 -8.20 3.88
C LEU A 310 16.02 -6.81 3.42
N ALA A 311 15.63 -6.47 2.19
CA ALA A 311 15.65 -5.10 1.67
C ALA A 311 14.25 -4.50 1.79
N PHE A 312 14.15 -3.29 2.32
CA PHE A 312 12.88 -2.57 2.54
C PHE A 312 12.72 -1.43 1.53
N ALA A 313 11.68 -1.51 0.72
CA ALA A 313 11.29 -0.48 -0.24
C ALA A 313 10.03 0.28 0.26
N PRO A 314 9.90 1.59 0.00
CA PRO A 314 10.93 2.50 -0.48
C PRO A 314 11.97 2.77 0.61
N GLY A 315 13.21 3.12 0.22
CA GLY A 315 14.22 3.57 1.18
C GLY A 315 15.55 2.80 1.17
N ASN A 316 15.64 1.71 0.40
CA ASN A 316 16.88 0.96 0.13
C ASN A 316 17.68 0.56 1.39
N ARG A 317 16.98 0.23 2.48
CA ARG A 317 17.59 -0.21 3.74
C ARG A 317 17.50 -1.71 3.84
N SER A 318 18.57 -2.35 4.28
CA SER A 318 18.61 -3.79 4.44
C SER A 318 19.10 -4.19 5.83
N SER A 319 18.60 -5.30 6.34
CA SER A 319 19.08 -5.93 7.56
C SER A 319 18.75 -7.41 7.57
N ARG A 320 19.48 -8.18 8.35
CA ARG A 320 19.26 -9.61 8.49
C ARG A 320 18.14 -9.90 9.50
N VAL A 321 17.32 -10.88 9.19
CA VAL A 321 16.28 -11.40 10.10
C VAL A 321 16.95 -12.10 11.28
N ALA A 322 16.72 -11.58 12.49
CA ALA A 322 17.21 -12.15 13.72
C ALA A 322 16.23 -13.18 14.31
N GLY A 323 14.93 -13.02 14.07
CA GLY A 323 13.90 -13.94 14.56
C GLY A 323 12.55 -13.66 13.95
N ILE A 324 11.67 -14.66 14.00
CA ILE A 324 10.27 -14.61 13.56
C ILE A 324 9.38 -14.82 14.78
N GLU A 325 8.55 -13.84 15.08
CA GLU A 325 7.62 -13.83 16.20
C GLU A 325 6.21 -14.17 15.70
N ARG A 326 5.50 -15.05 16.42
CA ARG A 326 4.12 -15.45 16.11
C ARG A 326 3.23 -15.19 17.31
N TRP A 327 2.03 -14.71 17.06
CA TRP A 327 1.03 -14.54 18.11
C TRP A 327 0.38 -15.90 18.42
N ASN A 328 0.50 -16.36 19.66
CA ASN A 328 -0.07 -17.63 20.14
C ASN A 328 0.31 -18.89 19.34
N GLY A 329 1.44 -18.90 18.64
CA GLY A 329 1.92 -20.01 17.84
C GLY A 329 3.30 -20.50 18.26
N PRO A 330 3.69 -21.73 17.85
CA PRO A 330 5.04 -22.24 18.09
C PRO A 330 6.07 -21.40 17.34
N THR A 331 7.22 -21.16 17.94
CA THR A 331 8.36 -20.51 17.31
C THR A 331 8.83 -21.37 16.13
N ARG A 332 8.99 -20.76 14.97
CA ARG A 332 9.55 -21.38 13.76
C ARG A 332 10.59 -20.43 13.16
N ASP A 333 11.59 -21.02 12.52
CA ASP A 333 12.65 -20.27 11.84
C ASP A 333 12.27 -19.84 10.43
N TYR A 334 11.03 -20.08 10.01
CA TYR A 334 10.50 -19.67 8.71
C TYR A 334 9.02 -19.31 8.77
N ALA A 335 8.58 -18.53 7.79
CA ALA A 335 7.18 -18.21 7.53
C ALA A 335 6.90 -18.30 6.03
N VAL A 336 5.69 -18.74 5.68
CA VAL A 336 5.24 -18.94 4.30
C VAL A 336 4.19 -17.91 3.89
N ALA A 337 3.90 -17.83 2.60
CA ALA A 337 2.88 -16.95 2.06
C ALA A 337 1.54 -17.12 2.81
N GLY A 338 0.83 -16.01 3.01
CA GLY A 338 -0.43 -15.94 3.74
C GLY A 338 -0.29 -15.77 5.25
N GLU A 339 0.90 -15.97 5.85
CA GLU A 339 1.09 -15.87 7.29
C GLU A 339 1.31 -14.42 7.75
N SER A 340 0.64 -14.06 8.84
CA SER A 340 0.87 -12.79 9.56
C SER A 340 1.85 -13.03 10.70
N ILE A 341 2.97 -12.33 10.68
CA ILE A 341 4.10 -12.53 11.59
C ILE A 341 4.70 -11.21 12.07
N GLY A 342 5.53 -11.29 13.09
CA GLY A 342 6.47 -10.25 13.49
C GLY A 342 7.89 -10.64 13.11
N VAL A 343 8.70 -9.70 12.66
CA VAL A 343 10.10 -9.89 12.32
C VAL A 343 10.95 -9.02 13.23
N THR A 344 11.99 -9.62 13.82
CA THR A 344 13.06 -8.89 14.51
C THR A 344 14.31 -8.87 13.64
N LEU A 345 15.00 -7.73 13.60
CA LEU A 345 16.19 -7.53 12.77
C LEU A 345 17.46 -7.53 13.59
N ALA A 346 18.56 -8.00 13.01
CA ALA A 346 19.87 -8.04 13.64
C ALA A 346 20.43 -6.62 13.85
N GLU A 347 20.18 -5.71 12.91
CA GLU A 347 20.54 -4.31 13.03
C GLU A 347 19.28 -3.45 13.15
N GLN A 348 19.32 -2.44 13.99
CA GLN A 348 18.23 -1.47 14.09
C GLN A 348 18.27 -0.53 12.89
N ILE A 349 17.36 -0.74 11.95
CA ILE A 349 17.10 0.16 10.84
C ILE A 349 15.72 0.78 10.97
N PHE A 350 15.50 1.91 10.30
CA PHE A 350 14.21 2.55 10.28
C PHE A 350 13.31 1.90 9.23
N VAL A 351 12.23 1.25 9.68
CA VAL A 351 11.19 0.67 8.83
C VAL A 351 9.87 1.35 9.19
N GLU A 352 9.16 1.81 8.18
CA GLU A 352 7.85 2.46 8.34
C GLU A 352 6.71 1.51 7.96
N ARG A 353 5.52 1.80 8.47
CA ARG A 353 4.28 1.21 7.97
C ARG A 353 4.15 1.47 6.47
N GLY A 354 3.82 0.43 5.72
CA GLY A 354 3.71 0.49 4.26
C GLY A 354 4.97 0.05 3.52
N ALA A 355 6.11 -0.12 4.19
CA ALA A 355 7.27 -0.69 3.55
C ALA A 355 6.98 -2.10 3.03
N VAL A 356 7.59 -2.44 1.90
CA VAL A 356 7.57 -3.79 1.33
C VAL A 356 8.98 -4.35 1.48
N ALA A 357 9.11 -5.47 2.21
CA ALA A 357 10.38 -6.16 2.31
C ALA A 357 10.47 -7.29 1.29
N SER A 358 11.66 -7.45 0.72
CA SER A 358 12.02 -8.49 -0.23
C SER A 358 13.37 -9.12 0.15
N SER A 359 13.67 -10.30 -0.36
CA SER A 359 14.97 -10.94 -0.22
C SER A 359 15.59 -11.19 -1.60
N GLY A 360 16.94 -11.19 -1.67
CA GLY A 360 17.67 -11.40 -2.91
C GLY A 360 17.69 -10.17 -3.83
N GLU A 361 17.84 -10.42 -5.14
CA GLU A 361 17.98 -9.38 -6.17
C GLU A 361 16.65 -8.85 -6.70
N ASP A 362 15.55 -9.57 -6.48
CA ASP A 362 14.22 -9.18 -6.93
C ASP A 362 13.55 -8.23 -5.93
N VAL A 363 13.81 -6.94 -6.10
CA VAL A 363 13.34 -5.86 -5.22
C VAL A 363 12.18 -5.13 -5.91
N PRO A 364 11.10 -4.78 -5.18
CA PRO A 364 10.01 -3.98 -5.73
C PRO A 364 10.50 -2.66 -6.32
N SER A 365 9.91 -2.24 -7.42
CA SER A 365 10.16 -0.93 -8.00
C SER A 365 9.70 0.18 -7.06
N THR A 366 10.44 1.29 -7.03
CA THR A 366 10.11 2.46 -6.20
C THR A 366 10.02 3.70 -7.07
N THR A 367 8.92 4.44 -6.93
CA THR A 367 8.72 5.68 -7.70
C THR A 367 7.82 6.68 -6.96
N THR A 368 7.90 7.95 -7.35
CA THR A 368 6.91 8.99 -7.03
C THR A 368 5.97 9.26 -8.21
N ARG A 369 6.25 8.72 -9.41
CA ARG A 369 5.38 8.88 -10.59
C ARG A 369 4.94 7.54 -11.11
N LEU A 370 3.67 7.24 -10.87
CA LEU A 370 3.00 6.01 -11.31
C LEU A 370 2.27 6.27 -12.61
N ARG A 371 2.51 5.43 -13.62
CA ARG A 371 1.60 5.25 -14.75
C ARG A 371 0.60 4.16 -14.37
N ALA A 372 -0.68 4.43 -14.58
CA ALA A 372 -1.74 3.57 -14.09
C ALA A 372 -2.94 3.51 -15.04
N SER A 373 -3.60 2.37 -15.05
CA SER A 373 -4.93 2.21 -15.62
C SER A 373 -5.95 2.23 -14.49
N VAL A 374 -6.89 3.16 -14.55
CA VAL A 374 -7.86 3.46 -13.49
C VAL A 374 -9.28 3.30 -14.00
N PHE A 375 -10.10 2.55 -13.28
CA PHE A 375 -11.55 2.53 -13.43
C PHE A 375 -12.16 3.52 -12.44
N TRP A 376 -12.90 4.50 -12.96
CA TRP A 376 -13.48 5.56 -12.15
C TRP A 376 -14.93 5.27 -11.79
N MET A 377 -15.24 5.21 -10.49
CA MET A 377 -16.58 4.88 -9.94
C MET A 377 -17.21 6.07 -9.20
N GLY A 378 -16.47 7.17 -9.07
CA GLY A 378 -16.96 8.35 -8.37
C GLY A 378 -18.19 8.96 -9.03
N PRO A 379 -19.12 9.59 -8.29
CA PRO A 379 -20.28 10.24 -8.87
C PRO A 379 -19.89 11.45 -9.72
N ASP A 380 -18.84 12.17 -9.33
CA ASP A 380 -18.31 13.32 -10.03
C ASP A 380 -17.09 12.93 -10.84
N ALA A 381 -16.86 13.58 -11.98
CA ALA A 381 -15.70 13.31 -12.82
C ALA A 381 -14.37 13.50 -12.07
N LEU A 382 -13.36 12.72 -12.45
CA LEU A 382 -11.98 12.93 -12.04
C LEU A 382 -11.31 13.95 -12.96
N HIS A 383 -10.65 14.94 -12.39
CA HIS A 383 -10.00 16.00 -13.17
C HIS A 383 -8.47 15.90 -13.09
N GLN A 384 -7.82 16.32 -14.16
CA GLN A 384 -6.38 16.56 -14.15
C GLN A 384 -6.04 17.63 -13.11
N GLY A 385 -4.94 17.44 -12.37
CA GLY A 385 -4.51 18.29 -11.26
C GLY A 385 -5.16 17.97 -9.92
N GLU A 386 -6.19 17.12 -9.88
CA GLU A 386 -6.86 16.74 -8.63
C GLU A 386 -5.95 15.86 -7.76
N THR A 387 -6.02 16.08 -6.45
CA THR A 387 -5.30 15.28 -5.44
C THR A 387 -6.26 14.35 -4.72
N LEU A 388 -5.92 13.08 -4.69
CA LEU A 388 -6.69 11.99 -4.08
C LEU A 388 -5.80 11.23 -3.10
N LYS A 389 -6.41 10.49 -2.20
CA LYS A 389 -5.70 9.53 -1.37
C LYS A 389 -5.56 8.20 -2.11
N LEU A 390 -4.32 7.77 -2.34
CA LEU A 390 -3.98 6.48 -2.91
C LEU A 390 -3.70 5.48 -1.80
N ARG A 391 -4.26 4.28 -1.93
CA ARG A 391 -3.97 3.11 -1.07
C ARG A 391 -3.47 1.97 -1.94
N LEU A 392 -2.25 1.56 -1.72
CA LEU A 392 -1.56 0.48 -2.42
C LEU A 392 -1.02 -0.49 -1.37
N ALA A 393 -1.61 -1.68 -1.27
CA ALA A 393 -1.33 -2.61 -0.16
C ALA A 393 -1.46 -1.93 1.22
N THR A 394 -0.42 -1.97 2.04
CA THR A 394 -0.36 -1.30 3.35
C THR A 394 0.07 0.17 3.25
N GLN A 395 0.46 0.64 2.06
CA GLN A 395 0.89 2.01 1.78
C GLN A 395 -0.32 2.94 1.63
N GLN A 396 -0.18 4.16 2.15
CA GLN A 396 -1.17 5.21 1.97
C GLN A 396 -0.45 6.54 1.76
N THR A 397 -0.76 7.22 0.66
CA THR A 397 -0.16 8.52 0.30
C THR A 397 -1.17 9.40 -0.43
N GLU A 398 -0.89 10.68 -0.56
CA GLU A 398 -1.60 11.54 -1.50
C GLU A 398 -1.02 11.35 -2.90
N ALA A 399 -1.90 11.33 -3.90
CA ALA A 399 -1.54 11.22 -5.30
C ALA A 399 -2.28 12.29 -6.10
N ARG A 400 -1.53 13.09 -6.85
CA ARG A 400 -2.06 14.12 -7.74
C ARG A 400 -2.09 13.57 -9.16
N VAL A 401 -3.21 13.70 -9.86
CA VAL A 401 -3.33 13.36 -11.29
C VAL A 401 -2.54 14.38 -12.09
N VAL A 402 -1.40 13.98 -12.63
CA VAL A 402 -0.51 14.86 -13.40
C VAL A 402 -1.03 15.04 -14.82
N ARG A 403 -1.42 13.92 -15.45
CA ARG A 403 -1.87 13.87 -16.84
C ARG A 403 -2.84 12.70 -17.01
N ILE A 404 -3.90 12.93 -17.77
CA ILE A 404 -4.79 11.89 -18.28
C ILE A 404 -4.37 11.67 -19.73
N GLU A 405 -3.80 10.50 -20.03
CA GLU A 405 -3.25 10.18 -21.35
C GLU A 405 -4.37 9.76 -22.30
N ARG A 406 -5.30 8.96 -21.79
CA ARG A 406 -6.40 8.40 -22.58
C ARG A 406 -7.58 8.09 -21.68
N VAL A 407 -8.77 8.34 -22.17
CA VAL A 407 -10.03 7.88 -21.54
C VAL A 407 -10.72 6.93 -22.50
N ILE A 408 -11.11 5.78 -22.01
CA ILE A 408 -11.80 4.74 -22.76
C ILE A 408 -13.17 4.55 -22.14
N ASP A 409 -14.23 4.75 -22.93
CA ASP A 409 -15.56 4.33 -22.54
C ASP A 409 -15.58 2.80 -22.50
N ALA A 410 -15.77 2.21 -21.30
CA ALA A 410 -15.71 0.77 -21.13
C ALA A 410 -16.82 0.00 -21.87
N ALA A 411 -17.85 0.69 -22.37
CA ALA A 411 -18.96 0.09 -23.10
C ALA A 411 -18.77 0.11 -24.61
N THR A 412 -18.39 1.30 -25.15
CA THR A 412 -18.24 1.49 -26.59
C THR A 412 -16.82 1.20 -27.06
N LEU A 413 -15.84 1.19 -26.13
CA LEU A 413 -14.40 1.13 -26.38
C LEU A 413 -13.87 2.34 -27.16
N GLU A 414 -14.69 3.39 -27.31
CA GLU A 414 -14.21 4.62 -27.88
C GLU A 414 -13.16 5.24 -26.99
N ALA A 415 -11.98 5.44 -27.52
CA ALA A 415 -10.89 6.09 -26.84
C ALA A 415 -10.86 7.58 -27.19
N LYS A 416 -10.61 8.43 -26.19
CA LYS A 416 -10.39 9.87 -26.33
C LYS A 416 -9.04 10.20 -25.70
N ASP A 417 -8.15 10.71 -26.51
CA ASP A 417 -6.84 11.17 -26.06
C ASP A 417 -6.90 12.64 -25.63
N ASP A 418 -5.96 13.08 -24.81
CA ASP A 418 -5.80 14.45 -24.32
C ASP A 418 -7.06 15.08 -23.70
N VAL A 419 -7.76 14.31 -22.87
CA VAL A 419 -8.93 14.79 -22.12
C VAL A 419 -8.51 15.23 -20.71
N ASP A 420 -9.17 16.24 -20.20
CA ASP A 420 -8.90 16.82 -18.87
C ASP A 420 -9.69 16.15 -17.73
N ARG A 421 -10.59 15.23 -18.06
CA ARG A 421 -11.49 14.59 -17.10
C ARG A 421 -11.86 13.16 -17.47
N VAL A 422 -12.16 12.35 -16.44
CA VAL A 422 -12.66 10.97 -16.58
C VAL A 422 -14.08 10.91 -16.00
N GLY A 423 -15.03 10.44 -16.80
CA GLY A 423 -16.42 10.26 -16.38
C GLY A 423 -16.64 9.05 -15.49
N LYS A 424 -17.85 8.95 -14.92
CA LYS A 424 -18.26 7.80 -14.12
C LYS A 424 -18.33 6.53 -15.00
N ASN A 425 -17.74 5.45 -14.55
CA ASN A 425 -17.62 4.14 -15.21
C ASN A 425 -16.69 4.13 -16.44
N ASP A 426 -15.93 5.20 -16.67
CA ASP A 426 -14.87 5.20 -17.67
C ASP A 426 -13.57 4.59 -17.11
N VAL A 427 -12.75 4.11 -18.02
CA VAL A 427 -11.37 3.71 -17.76
C VAL A 427 -10.43 4.78 -18.27
N ALA A 428 -9.41 5.10 -17.50
CA ALA A 428 -8.40 6.07 -17.90
C ALA A 428 -7.00 5.51 -17.74
N GLU A 429 -6.15 5.74 -18.72
CA GLU A 429 -4.71 5.65 -18.60
C GLU A 429 -4.19 7.02 -18.17
N LEU A 430 -3.51 7.08 -17.04
CA LEU A 430 -3.10 8.33 -16.45
C LEU A 430 -1.78 8.22 -15.68
N VAL A 431 -1.16 9.36 -15.46
CA VAL A 431 0.04 9.51 -14.63
C VAL A 431 -0.33 10.23 -13.34
N MET A 432 0.02 9.63 -12.22
CA MET A 432 -0.14 10.20 -10.89
C MET A 432 1.21 10.46 -10.24
N GLU A 433 1.34 11.57 -9.53
CA GLU A 433 2.48 11.91 -8.71
C GLU A 433 2.12 11.77 -7.23
N THR A 434 2.87 10.94 -6.52
CA THR A 434 2.66 10.69 -5.09
C THR A 434 3.51 11.63 -4.25
N SER A 435 2.99 12.05 -3.06
CA SER A 435 3.69 12.96 -2.16
C SER A 435 4.95 12.34 -1.53
N ARG A 436 5.09 11.01 -1.58
CA ARG A 436 6.27 10.25 -1.15
C ARG A 436 6.43 9.02 -2.04
N PRO A 437 7.66 8.48 -2.17
CA PRO A 437 7.90 7.27 -2.95
C PRO A 437 7.02 6.11 -2.47
N VAL A 438 6.54 5.31 -3.39
CA VAL A 438 5.80 4.07 -3.14
C VAL A 438 6.50 2.88 -3.77
N ALA A 439 6.47 1.74 -3.09
CA ALA A 439 6.94 0.47 -3.61
C ALA A 439 5.80 -0.22 -4.38
N TRP A 440 6.09 -0.74 -5.56
CA TRP A 440 5.11 -1.40 -6.42
C TRP A 440 5.73 -2.50 -7.27
N ASP A 441 4.90 -3.43 -7.71
CA ASP A 441 5.22 -4.46 -8.70
C ASP A 441 4.08 -4.60 -9.71
N HIS A 442 4.33 -5.33 -10.80
CA HIS A 442 3.30 -5.62 -11.78
C HIS A 442 2.22 -6.53 -11.20
N ALA A 443 0.95 -6.12 -11.35
CA ALA A 443 -0.21 -6.83 -10.80
C ALA A 443 -0.38 -8.25 -11.32
N GLU A 444 0.23 -8.60 -12.46
CA GLU A 444 0.22 -9.95 -13.03
C GLU A 444 1.00 -10.95 -12.16
N HIS A 445 2.05 -10.49 -11.48
CA HIS A 445 2.90 -11.32 -10.63
C HIS A 445 2.63 -11.11 -9.15
N PHE A 446 2.37 -9.86 -8.75
CA PHE A 446 2.16 -9.44 -7.38
C PHE A 446 0.89 -8.58 -7.26
N PRO A 447 -0.31 -9.20 -7.29
CA PRO A 447 -1.57 -8.47 -7.30
C PRO A 447 -1.73 -7.48 -6.13
N SER A 448 -1.27 -7.85 -4.94
CA SER A 448 -1.42 -7.06 -3.71
C SER A 448 -0.66 -5.74 -3.74
N ILE A 449 0.47 -5.65 -4.45
CA ILE A 449 1.30 -4.44 -4.56
C ILE A 449 1.31 -3.82 -5.96
N GLY A 450 0.53 -4.38 -6.88
CA GLY A 450 0.29 -3.82 -8.21
C GLY A 450 -1.09 -3.18 -8.37
N ARG A 451 -2.04 -3.47 -7.46
CA ARG A 451 -3.40 -2.94 -7.46
C ARG A 451 -3.58 -1.89 -6.38
N PHE A 452 -4.36 -0.85 -6.70
CA PHE A 452 -4.60 0.24 -5.75
C PHE A 452 -6.04 0.72 -5.80
N VAL A 453 -6.43 1.48 -4.77
CA VAL A 453 -7.69 2.21 -4.73
C VAL A 453 -7.45 3.71 -4.54
N LEU A 454 -8.30 4.50 -5.18
CA LEU A 454 -8.35 5.95 -5.05
C LEU A 454 -9.53 6.33 -4.15
N VAL A 455 -9.26 7.15 -3.16
CA VAL A 455 -10.24 7.59 -2.16
C VAL A 455 -10.39 9.10 -2.25
N ARG A 456 -11.63 9.55 -2.51
CA ARG A 456 -12.03 10.96 -2.47
C ARG A 456 -12.77 11.22 -1.15
N GLY A 457 -12.19 12.06 -0.29
CA GLY A 457 -12.70 12.27 1.07
C GLY A 457 -12.68 10.98 1.89
N ARG A 458 -13.85 10.37 2.15
CA ARG A 458 -13.99 9.10 2.90
C ARG A 458 -14.50 7.93 2.05
N ARG A 459 -14.76 8.15 0.74
CA ARG A 459 -15.35 7.14 -0.14
C ARG A 459 -14.34 6.66 -1.16
N VAL A 460 -14.34 5.37 -1.44
CA VAL A 460 -13.62 4.82 -2.59
C VAL A 460 -14.29 5.36 -3.84
N ALA A 461 -13.51 6.01 -4.69
CA ALA A 461 -13.98 6.66 -5.91
C ALA A 461 -13.42 6.05 -7.18
N GLY A 462 -12.35 5.26 -7.09
CA GLY A 462 -11.78 4.54 -8.21
C GLY A 462 -10.85 3.42 -7.73
N GLY A 463 -10.46 2.57 -8.65
CA GLY A 463 -9.45 1.54 -8.44
C GLY A 463 -8.73 1.26 -9.73
N GLY A 464 -7.55 0.67 -9.65
CA GLY A 464 -6.77 0.40 -10.84
C GLY A 464 -5.53 -0.43 -10.58
N ILE A 465 -4.75 -0.59 -11.63
CA ILE A 465 -3.46 -1.26 -11.61
C ILE A 465 -2.34 -0.30 -11.98
N VAL A 466 -1.18 -0.49 -11.39
CA VAL A 466 0.05 0.18 -11.81
C VAL A 466 0.55 -0.53 -13.07
N THR A 467 0.67 0.22 -14.16
CA THR A 467 1.15 -0.29 -15.45
C THR A 467 2.60 0.04 -15.69
N GLY A 468 3.17 0.94 -14.89
CA GLY A 468 4.56 1.34 -14.99
C GLY A 468 4.90 2.53 -14.10
N SER A 469 6.10 3.01 -14.27
CA SER A 469 6.56 4.26 -13.66
C SER A 469 7.12 5.16 -14.74
N GLU A 470 6.91 6.47 -14.60
CA GLU A 470 7.75 7.41 -15.31
C GLU A 470 9.03 7.60 -14.51
N ALA A 471 10.17 7.48 -15.19
CA ALA A 471 11.39 8.00 -14.62
C ALA A 471 11.09 9.46 -14.26
N VAL A 472 11.08 9.77 -12.98
CA VAL A 472 11.37 11.13 -12.59
C VAL A 472 12.79 11.28 -13.12
N GLU A 473 12.96 11.95 -14.26
CA GLU A 473 14.24 12.57 -14.52
C GLU A 473 14.56 13.23 -13.20
N ASP A 474 15.60 12.75 -12.57
CA ASP A 474 16.12 13.31 -11.33
C ASP A 474 16.34 14.79 -11.66
N GLN A 475 15.28 15.57 -11.56
CA GLN A 475 15.38 17.00 -11.52
C GLN A 475 15.94 17.30 -10.12
N ALA A 476 17.20 16.87 -9.95
CA ALA A 476 18.12 17.49 -9.00
C ALA A 476 18.31 18.99 -9.40
N GLY A 477 17.37 19.52 -10.17
CA GLY A 477 17.26 20.88 -10.59
C GLY A 477 16.01 21.56 -9.99
N PRO A 478 15.97 22.85 -9.97
CA PRO A 478 14.84 23.63 -9.47
C PRO A 478 13.56 23.34 -10.25
N VAL A 479 12.42 23.21 -9.56
CA VAL A 479 11.08 22.99 -10.16
C VAL A 479 10.71 24.05 -11.18
N SER A 480 11.24 25.27 -11.04
CA SER A 480 11.07 26.34 -11.99
C SER A 480 12.02 26.17 -13.19
N ARG A 481 11.45 26.08 -14.39
CA ARG A 481 12.21 25.97 -15.65
C ARG A 481 12.85 27.28 -16.11
N ASN A 482 12.55 28.39 -15.44
CA ASN A 482 13.04 29.74 -15.79
C ASN A 482 14.18 30.21 -14.91
N ILE A 483 14.89 29.29 -14.24
CA ILE A 483 16.04 29.59 -13.40
C ILE A 483 17.32 29.26 -14.19
N VAL A 484 18.19 30.25 -14.32
CA VAL A 484 19.52 30.12 -14.89
C VAL A 484 20.51 30.19 -13.75
N TRP A 485 21.41 29.19 -13.67
CA TRP A 485 22.52 29.24 -12.72
C TRP A 485 23.42 30.44 -13.07
N SER A 486 23.70 31.30 -12.08
CA SER A 486 24.63 32.39 -12.21
C SER A 486 25.90 32.08 -11.49
N ASP A 487 27.00 31.98 -12.21
CA ASP A 487 28.31 31.75 -11.61
C ASP A 487 28.73 32.94 -10.78
N ALA A 488 29.30 32.65 -9.61
CA ALA A 488 29.84 33.69 -8.75
C ALA A 488 31.08 34.31 -9.41
N PRO A 489 31.21 35.65 -9.42
CA PRO A 489 32.38 36.32 -10.03
C PRO A 489 33.69 36.07 -9.28
N ILE A 490 33.62 35.50 -8.06
CA ILE A 490 34.79 35.18 -7.21
C ILE A 490 34.76 33.66 -7.00
N THR A 491 35.85 32.99 -7.38
CA THR A 491 36.00 31.54 -7.27
C THR A 491 36.33 31.10 -5.83
N VAL A 492 36.13 29.80 -5.56
CA VAL A 492 36.51 29.18 -4.26
C VAL A 492 38.01 29.33 -4.03
N GLU A 493 38.84 29.15 -5.08
CA GLU A 493 40.29 29.26 -5.02
C GLU A 493 40.77 30.69 -4.69
N GLU A 494 40.10 31.70 -5.27
CA GLU A 494 40.38 33.09 -4.94
C GLU A 494 40.11 33.42 -3.49
N ARG A 495 38.96 32.89 -2.96
CA ARG A 495 38.60 33.04 -1.56
C ARG A 495 39.58 32.35 -0.63
N THR A 496 39.95 31.08 -0.95
CA THR A 496 40.94 30.32 -0.17
C THR A 496 42.29 31.06 -0.13
N ARG A 497 42.74 31.58 -1.26
CA ARG A 497 43.99 32.33 -1.31
C ARG A 497 43.95 33.63 -0.46
N ARG A 498 42.79 34.32 -0.53
CA ARG A 498 42.62 35.56 0.25
C ARG A 498 42.48 35.27 1.75
N ASN A 499 41.76 34.25 2.13
CA ASN A 499 41.47 33.95 3.54
C ASN A 499 42.66 33.21 4.21
N GLY A 500 43.52 32.59 3.45
CA GLY A 500 44.62 31.73 3.95
C GLY A 500 44.12 30.35 4.40
N HIS A 501 42.84 30.03 4.17
CA HIS A 501 42.23 28.73 4.45
C HIS A 501 41.05 28.46 3.51
N GLY A 502 40.69 27.20 3.33
CA GLY A 502 39.53 26.77 2.58
C GLY A 502 38.25 26.75 3.41
N GLY A 503 37.11 26.58 2.74
CA GLY A 503 35.85 26.27 3.39
C GLY A 503 35.66 24.76 3.47
N ALA A 504 34.88 24.30 4.47
CA ALA A 504 34.51 22.91 4.64
C ALA A 504 33.16 22.76 5.37
N VAL A 505 32.46 21.65 5.14
CA VAL A 505 31.29 21.25 5.91
C VAL A 505 31.72 20.18 6.92
N VAL A 506 31.56 20.47 8.20
CA VAL A 506 31.83 19.57 9.32
C VAL A 506 30.51 19.10 9.90
N TRP A 507 30.11 17.88 9.57
CA TRP A 507 28.77 17.35 9.85
C TRP A 507 28.78 16.50 11.12
N LEU A 508 28.40 17.10 12.27
CA LEU A 508 28.30 16.38 13.53
C LEU A 508 26.94 15.66 13.61
N THR A 509 26.98 14.34 13.80
CA THR A 509 25.80 13.49 14.01
C THR A 509 25.91 12.70 15.31
N GLY A 510 24.78 12.31 15.90
CA GLY A 510 24.71 11.56 17.17
C GLY A 510 23.41 11.82 17.93
N LEU A 511 23.17 11.11 19.03
CA LEU A 511 21.97 11.21 19.84
C LEU A 511 21.80 12.63 20.46
N SER A 512 20.59 12.96 20.86
CA SER A 512 20.35 14.14 21.70
C SER A 512 21.18 14.00 23.00
N GLY A 513 21.76 15.08 23.50
CA GLY A 513 22.63 14.98 24.68
C GLY A 513 24.04 14.41 24.45
N ALA A 514 24.40 13.94 23.26
CA ALA A 514 25.76 13.45 22.96
C ALA A 514 26.85 14.54 22.97
N GLY A 515 26.49 15.82 22.94
CA GLY A 515 27.44 16.94 23.04
C GLY A 515 27.74 17.67 21.73
N LYS A 516 27.01 17.39 20.62
CA LYS A 516 27.21 17.98 19.29
C LYS A 516 27.33 19.51 19.29
N SER A 517 26.29 20.21 19.79
CA SER A 517 26.26 21.68 19.81
C SER A 517 27.35 22.28 20.71
N THR A 518 27.69 21.59 21.79
CA THR A 518 28.78 21.98 22.70
C THR A 518 30.13 21.93 22.01
N LEU A 519 30.42 20.84 21.28
CA LEU A 519 31.64 20.65 20.50
C LEU A 519 31.71 21.62 19.33
N ALA A 520 30.62 21.75 18.56
CA ALA A 520 30.56 22.69 17.44
C ALA A 520 30.87 24.10 17.86
N ASN A 521 30.29 24.59 18.96
CA ASN A 521 30.54 25.93 19.48
C ASN A 521 31.95 26.10 20.03
N ALA A 522 32.51 25.08 20.71
CA ALA A 522 33.88 25.15 21.24
C ALA A 522 34.92 25.24 20.11
N VAL A 523 34.77 24.35 19.08
CA VAL A 523 35.69 24.35 17.94
C VAL A 523 35.48 25.59 17.06
N CYS A 524 34.25 26.06 16.90
CA CYS A 524 33.96 27.32 16.20
C CYS A 524 34.73 28.48 16.83
N ARG A 525 34.69 28.60 18.15
CA ARG A 525 35.39 29.65 18.89
C ARG A 525 36.93 29.56 18.71
N ASP A 526 37.50 28.37 18.84
CA ASP A 526 38.94 28.15 18.69
C ASP A 526 39.43 28.44 17.26
N LEU A 527 38.68 28.00 16.23
CA LEU A 527 39.01 28.31 14.84
C LEU A 527 38.87 29.80 14.53
N PHE A 528 37.85 30.48 15.08
CA PHE A 528 37.68 31.92 14.93
C PHE A 528 38.84 32.69 15.53
N ASP A 529 39.31 32.30 16.73
CA ASP A 529 40.47 32.94 17.39
C ASP A 529 41.79 32.76 16.62
N ARG A 530 41.84 31.78 15.74
CA ARG A 530 42.93 31.52 14.78
C ARG A 530 42.78 32.26 13.44
N GLY A 531 41.73 33.07 13.30
CA GLY A 531 41.48 33.83 12.07
C GLY A 531 40.73 33.07 10.99
N ILE A 532 40.26 31.85 11.28
CA ILE A 532 39.48 31.03 10.33
C ILE A 532 38.02 31.48 10.39
N GLN A 533 37.42 31.72 9.19
CA GLN A 533 36.00 32.06 9.11
C GLN A 533 35.13 30.84 9.41
N THR A 534 34.22 30.96 10.34
CA THR A 534 33.40 29.84 10.82
C THR A 534 31.93 30.21 10.94
N ALA A 535 31.07 29.21 10.78
CA ALA A 535 29.63 29.29 11.06
C ALA A 535 29.15 28.01 11.76
N VAL A 536 28.15 28.16 12.67
CA VAL A 536 27.48 27.01 13.27
C VAL A 536 26.04 26.95 12.81
N LEU A 537 25.63 25.79 12.29
CA LEU A 537 24.25 25.47 11.96
C LEU A 537 23.72 24.46 12.99
N ASP A 538 22.94 24.93 13.95
CA ASP A 538 22.31 24.09 14.96
C ASP A 538 20.89 23.72 14.53
N GLY A 539 20.49 22.46 14.74
CA GLY A 539 19.20 21.93 14.30
C GLY A 539 18.01 22.63 14.92
N ASP A 540 18.11 23.03 16.20
CA ASP A 540 17.02 23.74 16.88
C ASP A 540 16.92 25.18 16.37
N ASN A 541 18.07 25.84 16.16
CA ASN A 541 18.09 27.21 15.64
C ASN A 541 17.48 27.31 14.24
N LEU A 542 17.76 26.35 13.37
CA LEU A 542 17.16 26.34 12.01
C LEU A 542 15.65 26.15 12.04
N ARG A 543 15.11 25.47 13.04
CA ARG A 543 13.66 25.31 13.21
C ARG A 543 12.94 26.57 13.69
N HIS A 544 13.64 27.58 14.15
CA HIS A 544 13.07 28.90 14.43
C HIS A 544 12.96 29.81 13.19
N GLY A 545 13.54 29.41 12.05
CA GLY A 545 13.55 30.20 10.81
C GLY A 545 13.42 29.33 9.57
N LEU A 546 14.54 28.95 8.97
CA LEU A 546 14.62 28.22 7.69
C LEU A 546 13.73 26.95 7.61
N CYS A 547 13.54 26.28 8.73
CA CYS A 547 12.79 25.03 8.85
C CYS A 547 11.62 25.16 9.84
N ALA A 548 11.06 26.36 10.03
CA ALA A 548 9.95 26.61 10.96
C ALA A 548 8.63 25.94 10.51
N ASP A 549 8.51 25.62 9.24
CA ASP A 549 7.41 24.92 8.62
C ASP A 549 7.47 23.40 8.78
N LEU A 550 8.56 22.84 9.31
CA LEU A 550 8.79 21.40 9.43
C LEU A 550 8.53 20.89 10.85
N GLY A 551 7.82 19.76 10.95
CA GLY A 551 7.62 19.01 12.18
C GLY A 551 8.77 18.01 12.47
N PHE A 552 8.45 16.92 13.19
CA PHE A 552 9.40 15.86 13.57
C PHE A 552 9.09 14.51 12.90
N ALA A 553 8.16 14.46 11.92
CA ALA A 553 7.94 13.27 11.11
C ALA A 553 9.20 12.91 10.31
N ALA A 554 9.31 11.66 9.84
CA ALA A 554 10.49 11.20 9.12
C ALA A 554 10.77 12.07 7.88
N ALA A 555 9.73 12.39 7.09
CA ALA A 555 9.85 13.26 5.91
C ALA A 555 10.33 14.69 6.26
N ASP A 556 9.82 15.25 7.36
CA ASP A 556 10.23 16.58 7.84
C ASP A 556 11.70 16.59 8.28
N ARG A 557 12.17 15.49 8.89
CA ARG A 557 13.57 15.35 9.27
C ARG A 557 14.48 15.29 8.05
N THR A 558 14.13 14.49 7.03
CA THR A 558 14.88 14.41 5.78
C THR A 558 14.91 15.77 5.08
N GLU A 559 13.79 16.48 4.99
CA GLU A 559 13.74 17.81 4.38
C GLU A 559 14.54 18.85 5.18
N ASN A 560 14.53 18.77 6.51
CA ASN A 560 15.37 19.62 7.35
C ASN A 560 16.87 19.41 7.02
N ILE A 561 17.31 18.16 6.94
CA ILE A 561 18.70 17.83 6.61
C ILE A 561 19.05 18.29 5.19
N ARG A 562 18.13 18.10 4.21
CA ARG A 562 18.34 18.58 2.85
C ARG A 562 18.54 20.09 2.78
N ARG A 563 17.67 20.88 3.44
CA ARG A 563 17.81 22.35 3.48
C ARG A 563 19.11 22.75 4.17
N ALA A 564 19.43 22.14 5.30
CA ALA A 564 20.66 22.42 6.06
C ALA A 564 21.93 22.11 5.25
N ALA A 565 21.94 21.01 4.48
CA ALA A 565 23.07 20.63 3.63
C ALA A 565 23.34 21.66 2.53
N HIS A 566 22.30 22.16 1.87
CA HIS A 566 22.45 23.21 0.84
C HIS A 566 22.96 24.53 1.43
N VAL A 567 22.45 24.93 2.60
CA VAL A 567 22.96 26.14 3.28
C VAL A 567 24.41 25.97 3.73
N ALA A 568 24.74 24.80 4.29
CA ALA A 568 26.13 24.51 4.70
C ALA A 568 27.09 24.56 3.50
N ALA A 569 26.73 23.95 2.36
CA ALA A 569 27.54 23.97 1.15
C ALA A 569 27.73 25.40 0.60
N LEU A 570 26.66 26.21 0.54
CA LEU A 570 26.73 27.62 0.11
C LEU A 570 27.68 28.43 1.00
N LEU A 571 27.60 28.30 2.32
CA LEU A 571 28.49 28.98 3.25
C LEU A 571 29.95 28.50 3.08
N ALA A 572 30.15 27.19 2.90
CA ALA A 572 31.49 26.64 2.67
C ALA A 572 32.10 27.13 1.36
N GLN A 573 31.32 27.28 0.27
CA GLN A 573 31.78 27.90 -0.96
C GLN A 573 32.25 29.36 -0.78
N THR A 574 31.73 30.07 0.23
CA THR A 574 32.21 31.41 0.55
C THR A 574 33.50 31.40 1.37
N GLY A 575 34.07 30.24 1.67
CA GLY A 575 35.31 30.06 2.40
C GLY A 575 35.14 29.87 3.90
N GLN A 576 33.91 29.60 4.39
CA GLN A 576 33.66 29.34 5.81
C GLN A 576 33.80 27.87 6.17
N VAL A 577 34.30 27.58 7.34
CA VAL A 577 34.21 26.26 7.97
C VAL A 577 32.88 26.18 8.70
N VAL A 578 31.97 25.38 8.17
CA VAL A 578 30.59 25.27 8.65
C VAL A 578 30.43 24.03 9.55
N LEU A 579 30.30 24.25 10.86
CA LEU A 579 30.04 23.17 11.81
C LEU A 579 28.53 22.97 11.95
N THR A 580 28.04 21.80 11.64
CA THR A 580 26.62 21.48 11.76
C THR A 580 26.37 20.60 12.97
N ALA A 581 25.29 20.84 13.72
CA ALA A 581 24.94 20.06 14.91
C ALA A 581 23.51 19.50 14.76
N PHE A 582 23.39 18.32 14.15
CA PHE A 582 22.12 17.64 13.93
C PHE A 582 22.15 16.22 14.50
N ILE A 583 20.97 15.72 14.93
CA ILE A 583 20.85 14.29 15.21
C ILE A 583 21.10 13.50 13.92
N SER A 584 20.51 13.94 12.79
CA SER A 584 20.61 13.33 11.44
C SER A 584 20.60 11.80 11.51
N PRO A 585 19.47 11.20 11.94
CA PRO A 585 19.45 9.81 12.35
C PRO A 585 19.59 8.82 11.19
N TYR A 586 19.37 9.27 9.95
CA TYR A 586 19.35 8.39 8.76
C TYR A 586 20.67 8.45 7.99
N ARG A 587 21.23 7.28 7.66
CA ARG A 587 22.46 7.18 6.84
C ARG A 587 22.25 7.80 5.45
N ALA A 588 21.08 7.59 4.85
CA ALA A 588 20.72 8.13 3.53
C ALA A 588 20.76 9.66 3.52
N ASP A 589 20.23 10.32 4.57
CA ASP A 589 20.22 11.77 4.66
C ASP A 589 21.62 12.35 4.79
N ARG A 590 22.50 11.69 5.56
CA ARG A 590 23.92 12.08 5.70
C ARG A 590 24.70 11.87 4.41
N ALA A 591 24.44 10.77 3.70
CA ALA A 591 25.02 10.53 2.37
C ALA A 591 24.57 11.61 1.38
N ALA A 592 23.28 11.95 1.34
CA ALA A 592 22.77 13.03 0.50
C ALA A 592 23.40 14.40 0.83
N ALA A 593 23.65 14.68 2.12
CA ALA A 593 24.35 15.90 2.54
C ALA A 593 25.80 15.91 2.04
N ARG A 594 26.50 14.77 2.08
CA ARG A 594 27.85 14.61 1.51
C ARG A 594 27.86 14.86 -0.01
N ASP A 595 26.85 14.33 -0.73
CA ASP A 595 26.72 14.53 -2.17
C ASP A 595 26.46 15.99 -2.54
N VAL A 596 25.70 16.71 -1.73
CA VAL A 596 25.48 18.17 -1.91
C VAL A 596 26.82 18.92 -1.78
N ALA A 597 27.62 18.62 -0.77
CA ALA A 597 28.94 19.23 -0.58
C ALA A 597 29.91 18.87 -1.71
N ALA A 598 29.91 17.62 -2.16
CA ALA A 598 30.73 17.15 -3.28
C ALA A 598 30.39 17.89 -4.59
N ARG A 599 29.10 18.04 -4.91
CA ARG A 599 28.65 18.83 -6.07
C ARG A 599 29.01 20.31 -5.97
N ALA A 600 29.08 20.83 -4.75
CA ALA A 600 29.51 22.21 -4.49
C ALA A 600 31.03 22.38 -4.51
N GLY A 601 31.80 21.30 -4.69
CA GLY A 601 33.26 21.33 -4.71
C GLY A 601 33.91 21.64 -3.35
N VAL A 602 33.20 21.37 -2.23
CA VAL A 602 33.72 21.66 -0.88
C VAL A 602 33.93 20.37 -0.08
N PRO A 603 34.99 20.31 0.77
CA PRO A 603 35.23 19.19 1.65
C PRO A 603 34.07 18.92 2.62
N PHE A 604 33.77 17.63 2.87
CA PHE A 604 32.79 17.18 3.83
C PHE A 604 33.43 16.23 4.83
N VAL A 605 33.23 16.51 6.13
CA VAL A 605 33.77 15.72 7.25
C VAL A 605 32.62 15.22 8.10
N GLU A 606 32.30 13.92 8.02
CA GLU A 606 31.29 13.30 8.89
C GLU A 606 31.90 12.98 10.26
N VAL A 607 31.33 13.56 11.30
CA VAL A 607 31.79 13.41 12.68
C VAL A 607 30.72 12.69 13.49
N PHE A 608 31.01 11.47 13.91
CA PHE A 608 30.15 10.72 14.80
C PHE A 608 30.49 11.08 16.26
N VAL A 609 29.55 11.79 16.91
CA VAL A 609 29.61 12.11 18.33
C VAL A 609 28.98 10.96 19.07
N ASP A 610 29.81 9.99 19.44
CA ASP A 610 29.37 8.73 20.06
C ASP A 610 29.26 8.90 21.59
N ALA A 611 28.05 8.66 22.09
CA ALA A 611 27.78 8.61 23.52
C ALA A 611 26.69 7.53 23.77
N PRO A 612 26.89 6.65 24.76
CA PRO A 612 25.88 5.70 25.18
C PRO A 612 24.55 6.38 25.53
N LEU A 613 23.44 5.71 25.27
CA LEU A 613 22.10 6.26 25.50
C LEU A 613 21.92 6.70 26.96
N GLU A 614 22.41 5.91 27.90
CA GLU A 614 22.34 6.17 29.35
C GLU A 614 23.08 7.47 29.71
N VAL A 615 24.21 7.72 29.06
CA VAL A 615 24.97 8.96 29.23
C VAL A 615 24.21 10.15 28.65
N CYS A 616 23.60 9.98 27.49
CA CYS A 616 22.75 11.01 26.87
C CYS A 616 21.53 11.33 27.73
N GLU A 617 20.87 10.32 28.29
CA GLU A 617 19.73 10.46 29.21
C GLU A 617 20.15 11.17 30.51
N SER A 618 21.29 10.80 31.08
CA SER A 618 21.80 11.47 32.30
C SER A 618 22.11 12.96 32.09
N ARG A 619 22.46 13.34 30.86
CA ARG A 619 22.76 14.73 30.48
C ARG A 619 21.52 15.54 30.14
N ASP A 620 20.37 14.95 29.93
CA ASP A 620 19.09 15.50 29.43
C ASP A 620 18.82 17.00 29.76
N SER A 621 19.67 17.87 29.26
CA SER A 621 19.67 19.31 29.56
C SER A 621 18.36 20.04 29.16
N LYS A 622 17.57 19.42 28.30
CA LYS A 622 16.29 19.95 27.77
C LYS A 622 15.07 19.23 28.31
N GLY A 623 15.22 18.20 29.13
CA GLY A 623 14.14 17.37 29.64
C GLY A 623 13.42 16.53 28.57
N LEU A 624 14.04 16.35 27.39
CA LEU A 624 13.39 15.68 26.25
C LEU A 624 13.30 14.16 26.45
N TYR A 625 14.31 13.54 27.08
CA TYR A 625 14.28 12.12 27.41
C TYR A 625 13.21 11.81 28.46
N ALA A 626 13.11 12.64 29.50
CA ALA A 626 12.07 12.50 30.51
C ALA A 626 10.66 12.55 29.88
N LYS A 627 10.40 13.51 28.99
CA LYS A 627 9.13 13.62 28.25
C LYS A 627 8.87 12.45 27.30
N ALA A 628 9.91 11.95 26.62
CA ALA A 628 9.77 10.79 25.73
C ALA A 628 9.47 9.51 26.54
N ARG A 629 10.10 9.32 27.69
CA ARG A 629 9.81 8.21 28.61
C ARG A 629 8.41 8.28 29.22
N ALA A 630 7.91 9.50 29.48
CA ALA A 630 6.54 9.74 29.93
C ALA A 630 5.49 9.57 28.81
N GLY A 631 5.91 9.36 27.54
CA GLY A 631 5.03 9.22 26.38
C GLY A 631 4.45 10.55 25.85
N GLU A 632 4.92 11.69 26.38
CA GLU A 632 4.52 13.03 25.92
C GLU A 632 5.09 13.37 24.54
N ILE A 633 6.26 12.81 24.19
CA ILE A 633 6.91 12.96 22.88
C ILE A 633 6.99 11.58 22.22
N ARG A 634 6.47 11.47 21.00
CA ARG A 634 6.56 10.25 20.16
C ARG A 634 7.57 10.44 19.04
N GLY A 635 8.17 9.35 18.58
CA GLY A 635 9.16 9.37 17.49
C GLY A 635 10.51 9.96 17.94
N PHE A 636 10.86 9.88 19.23
CA PHE A 636 12.11 10.43 19.75
C PHE A 636 13.29 9.50 19.48
N THR A 637 14.32 10.03 18.78
CA THR A 637 15.50 9.25 18.38
C THR A 637 16.25 8.70 19.59
N GLY A 638 16.49 7.39 19.62
CA GLY A 638 17.12 6.68 20.72
C GLY A 638 16.14 6.07 21.72
N ILE A 639 14.87 6.50 21.75
CA ILE A 639 13.83 5.94 22.62
C ILE A 639 12.87 5.10 21.80
N ASP A 640 12.02 5.69 21.00
CA ASP A 640 11.02 5.04 20.16
C ASP A 640 11.30 5.17 18.65
N ALA A 641 12.24 6.05 18.24
CA ALA A 641 12.81 6.10 16.90
C ALA A 641 14.29 5.66 16.88
N PRO A 642 14.74 4.88 15.85
CA PRO A 642 16.12 4.43 15.75
C PRO A 642 17.10 5.56 15.39
N TYR A 643 18.38 5.35 15.72
CA TYR A 643 19.51 6.09 15.20
C TYR A 643 20.40 5.14 14.41
N GLU A 644 20.58 5.40 13.12
CA GLU A 644 21.43 4.60 12.24
C GLU A 644 22.89 5.10 12.37
N THR A 645 23.70 4.39 13.17
CA THR A 645 25.13 4.72 13.34
C THR A 645 25.83 4.83 12.00
N PRO A 646 26.70 5.85 11.77
CA PRO A 646 27.51 5.95 10.57
C PRO A 646 28.33 4.68 10.32
N ALA A 647 28.36 4.20 9.07
CA ALA A 647 29.11 2.98 8.73
C ALA A 647 30.63 3.25 8.66
N ALA A 648 31.03 4.42 8.18
CA ALA A 648 32.43 4.83 8.05
C ALA A 648 32.56 6.36 8.21
N PRO A 649 32.41 6.88 9.43
CA PRO A 649 32.58 8.31 9.69
C PRO A 649 34.04 8.71 9.52
N ASP A 650 34.27 9.97 9.09
CA ASP A 650 35.63 10.50 8.96
C ASP A 650 36.29 10.68 10.34
N VAL A 651 35.48 10.93 11.39
CA VAL A 651 35.93 11.09 12.77
C VAL A 651 34.90 10.48 13.72
N THR A 652 35.36 9.69 14.68
CA THR A 652 34.51 9.21 15.79
C THR A 652 35.02 9.81 17.12
N LEU A 653 34.10 10.44 17.86
CA LEU A 653 34.40 11.06 19.15
C LEU A 653 33.59 10.36 20.25
N PRO A 654 34.18 9.45 21.03
CA PRO A 654 33.52 8.76 22.14
C PRO A 654 33.36 9.72 23.35
N THR A 655 32.38 10.59 23.29
CA THR A 655 32.13 11.63 24.29
C THR A 655 31.55 11.11 25.62
N GLY A 656 31.30 9.79 25.69
CA GLY A 656 31.06 9.11 26.99
C GLY A 656 32.33 9.03 27.82
N ASP A 657 33.49 8.87 27.17
CA ASP A 657 34.79 8.60 27.83
C ASP A 657 35.78 9.78 27.74
N LEU A 658 35.65 10.61 26.70
CA LEU A 658 36.54 11.74 26.46
C LEU A 658 36.11 12.98 27.25
N SER A 659 37.10 13.76 27.75
CA SER A 659 36.83 15.10 28.23
C SER A 659 36.33 16.02 27.09
N ARG A 660 35.62 17.09 27.43
CA ARG A 660 35.17 18.08 26.46
C ARG A 660 36.35 18.72 25.69
N GLU A 661 37.46 19.01 26.42
CA GLU A 661 38.64 19.60 25.87
C GLU A 661 39.35 18.66 24.88
N ASP A 662 39.50 17.38 25.21
CA ASP A 662 40.13 16.39 24.35
C ASP A 662 39.29 16.14 23.09
N ALA A 663 37.98 16.01 23.22
CA ALA A 663 37.07 15.86 22.11
C ALA A 663 37.09 17.07 21.16
N ALA A 664 37.11 18.28 21.70
CA ALA A 664 37.24 19.52 20.92
C ALA A 664 38.60 19.62 20.21
N SER A 665 39.70 19.23 20.91
CA SER A 665 41.05 19.19 20.30
C SER A 665 41.13 18.20 19.11
N ALA A 666 40.62 16.99 19.28
CA ALA A 666 40.58 15.97 18.21
C ALA A 666 39.77 16.45 17.01
N LEU A 667 38.57 17.05 17.26
CA LEU A 667 37.75 17.61 16.17
C LEU A 667 38.45 18.75 15.46
N ARG A 668 39.08 19.68 16.17
CA ARG A 668 39.82 20.80 15.62
C ARG A 668 40.93 20.30 14.69
N GLU A 669 41.75 19.33 15.15
CA GLU A 669 42.84 18.77 14.37
C GLU A 669 42.36 18.13 13.09
N ALA A 670 41.25 17.37 13.16
CA ALA A 670 40.64 16.76 12.00
C ALA A 670 40.12 17.80 10.99
N VAL A 671 39.60 18.93 11.47
CA VAL A 671 39.16 20.05 10.60
C VAL A 671 40.35 20.76 9.97
N LEU A 672 41.38 21.12 10.76
CA LEU A 672 42.58 21.84 10.26
C LEU A 672 43.34 21.04 9.21
N ALA A 673 43.27 19.73 9.24
CA ALA A 673 43.88 18.86 8.21
C ALA A 673 43.18 18.93 6.84
N ARG A 674 42.00 19.59 6.75
CA ARG A 674 41.15 19.60 5.53
C ARG A 674 40.82 21.00 5.01
N VAL A 675 41.20 22.05 5.71
CA VAL A 675 40.97 23.47 5.35
C VAL A 675 42.30 24.21 5.26
#